data_87bc45d98f69f07b770dbf9ee34b3ffd
#
_entry.id   87bc45d98f69f07b770dbf9ee34b3ffd
#
_cell.length_a   1.000
_cell.length_b   1.000
_cell.length_c   1.000
_cell.angle_alpha   90.00
_cell.angle_beta   90.00
_cell.angle_gamma   90.00
#
_symmetry.space_group_name_H-M   'P 1'
#
loop_
_entity.id
_entity.type
_entity.pdbx_description
1 polymer ?
#
loop_
_entity_poly.entity_id
_entity_poly.type
_entity_poly.pdbx_seq_one_letter_code
_entity_poly.pdbx_strand_id
1 'polypeptide(L)'
;MVNLDERPFRVVDEPLRWLCDDDPMDPNSFALQLVTQSGEKVSHSVRLLPGRTELYQSDETVFPGPPRWMEDTEIMPRYSIPKLVIDSLEGVEFLRKIGASLPPSMKRRVTDLDLFPHLKMWVEQGLTAAETEHLVVDVKALEAKGRREEKLIKAGWDLIKQEPVKGKALLRFAREKLYPIPEILLQMGLTYDEKLEAFKGRITKQFPEKFAEWIEAMPESVELDIEAKLKTILSDPVTAAIRFEVVNQEIDWFDLRVVIDVEGVNLSKSQIRQLVAARGGYVRMDDGSWMRLEIKLDPDQRDAVTRLGLDPFDLSGETHRMHAMQLADPKAAEVFDPKAWKRIKDRARDIKIDIKPDVPDSLNASLRPYQVEGYQFLAYLATNGFGGILADDMGLGKTIQSITYILWLRKYIEETKDPKTKIGPALVVCPKSVLDVWATEAGKFAPELKLKILRTRDDLDLDEVENELDILVLNYAQLRVCGDQLNKVRWLTVILDEGQQIKNPDSKAAKCARELNAENRLVLTGTPIENRLMDMWSLMAFAMPGVLGTRAYFKRRFDKRKDPSSQNRLAARLRPFLLRRTKGQVAKDLPPRTEEEVFAGMEGIQEELYKVELKRIQQALLGLDSDEAVKKNSFAILQGLMRLRQICCHPGLIDPKWLKEESAKMNALFYLLDQLREEGHKVLVFSQFVSMLDIIKMRLEVESRPFNYLTGQTKDRKGEIEKFQTTKDASVFLLSLKAGGAGLNLTSASYVILYDPWWNPAVENQAIDRTHRIGQKNKVIAYRLLTRDSVEEKIRILQHQKTALVTNILGDEGFASNLGVDDLQFILSHGGSDDDEIPPPPPKVADVQKVTTKKKSTVQKVAKKAAKKVAKKASKKDSKKDSKS
;
A
#
# COMPACT_ATOMS: atom_id res chain seq x y z
N MET A 1 37.82 -16.90 -19.13
CA MET A 1 39.18 -16.59 -18.67
C MET A 1 40.13 -16.81 -19.84
N VAL A 2 41.08 -15.90 -20.07
CA VAL A 2 42.13 -16.00 -21.11
C VAL A 2 43.46 -15.83 -20.40
N ASN A 3 44.50 -16.49 -20.92
CA ASN A 3 45.89 -16.34 -20.44
C ASN A 3 46.53 -15.04 -20.97
N LEU A 4 47.74 -14.72 -20.56
CA LEU A 4 48.48 -13.53 -20.99
C LEU A 4 48.68 -13.44 -22.51
N ASP A 5 48.56 -14.56 -23.24
CA ASP A 5 48.68 -14.65 -24.70
C ASP A 5 47.27 -14.64 -25.39
N GLU A 6 46.18 -14.21 -24.69
CA GLU A 6 44.79 -14.18 -25.14
C GLU A 6 44.18 -15.53 -25.54
N ARG A 7 44.81 -16.65 -25.15
CA ARG A 7 44.24 -17.98 -25.38
C ARG A 7 43.24 -18.35 -24.30
N PRO A 8 42.07 -18.96 -24.62
CA PRO A 8 41.13 -19.39 -23.61
C PRO A 8 41.65 -20.56 -22.81
N PHE A 9 41.52 -20.47 -21.47
CA PHE A 9 41.76 -21.62 -20.59
C PHE A 9 40.73 -22.72 -20.86
N ARG A 10 41.17 -23.96 -20.82
CA ARG A 10 40.31 -25.12 -20.78
C ARG A 10 39.74 -25.23 -19.34
N VAL A 11 38.46 -24.95 -19.18
CA VAL A 11 37.78 -25.15 -17.90
C VAL A 11 37.25 -26.58 -17.84
N VAL A 12 37.57 -27.27 -16.76
CA VAL A 12 37.10 -28.63 -16.49
C VAL A 12 36.16 -28.55 -15.30
N ASP A 13 34.98 -29.11 -15.43
CA ASP A 13 33.96 -29.09 -14.35
C ASP A 13 34.26 -30.11 -13.23
N GLU A 14 35.17 -31.03 -13.45
CA GLU A 14 35.57 -32.03 -12.44
C GLU A 14 36.53 -31.42 -11.41
N PRO A 15 36.15 -31.40 -10.09
CA PRO A 15 36.97 -30.79 -9.07
C PRO A 15 38.23 -31.62 -8.78
N LEU A 16 39.33 -30.92 -8.53
CA LEU A 16 40.53 -31.52 -7.94
C LEU A 16 40.26 -31.90 -6.49
N ARG A 17 40.89 -32.95 -6.01
CA ARG A 17 40.84 -33.40 -4.62
C ARG A 17 42.23 -33.78 -4.09
N TRP A 18 42.40 -33.62 -2.79
CA TRP A 18 43.57 -34.13 -2.11
C TRP A 18 43.45 -35.63 -1.86
N LEU A 19 44.46 -36.38 -2.23
CA LEU A 19 44.62 -37.79 -1.90
C LEU A 19 45.80 -37.91 -0.93
N CYS A 20 45.59 -38.50 0.23
CA CYS A 20 46.63 -38.83 1.19
C CYS A 20 46.82 -40.34 1.18
N ASP A 21 48.06 -40.75 0.94
CA ASP A 21 48.46 -42.18 0.85
C ASP A 21 49.80 -42.40 1.55
N ASP A 22 50.16 -43.65 1.79
CA ASP A 22 51.48 -43.98 2.28
C ASP A 22 52.54 -43.53 1.26
N ASP A 23 53.60 -42.84 1.72
CA ASP A 23 54.68 -42.37 0.80
C ASP A 23 55.53 -43.50 0.38
N PRO A 24 55.61 -43.90 -0.92
CA PRO A 24 56.41 -44.97 -1.39
C PRO A 24 57.93 -44.64 -1.35
N MET A 25 58.31 -43.36 -1.22
CA MET A 25 59.69 -42.90 -1.16
C MET A 25 60.20 -42.76 0.28
N ASP A 26 59.32 -42.57 1.25
CA ASP A 26 59.66 -42.47 2.67
C ASP A 26 58.64 -43.21 3.55
N PRO A 27 59.00 -44.36 4.12
CA PRO A 27 58.16 -45.18 4.96
C PRO A 27 57.66 -44.47 6.20
N ASN A 28 58.29 -43.35 6.62
CA ASN A 28 57.94 -42.56 7.78
C ASN A 28 57.03 -41.33 7.46
N SER A 29 56.62 -41.19 6.20
CA SER A 29 55.83 -40.10 5.72
C SER A 29 54.55 -40.57 5.01
N PHE A 30 53.55 -39.67 4.94
CA PHE A 30 52.41 -39.75 4.04
C PHE A 30 52.61 -38.78 2.87
N ALA A 31 52.21 -39.20 1.67
CA ALA A 31 52.17 -38.34 0.50
C ALA A 31 50.79 -37.73 0.36
N LEU A 32 50.71 -36.41 0.51
CA LEU A 32 49.49 -35.64 0.18
C LEU A 32 49.62 -35.15 -1.25
N GLN A 33 48.73 -35.59 -2.13
CA GLN A 33 48.84 -35.41 -3.57
C GLN A 33 47.53 -34.86 -4.15
N LEU A 34 47.64 -33.89 -5.05
CA LEU A 34 46.48 -33.38 -5.77
C LEU A 34 46.17 -34.32 -6.95
N VAL A 35 44.91 -34.75 -7.03
CA VAL A 35 44.42 -35.68 -8.06
C VAL A 35 43.12 -35.20 -8.67
N THR A 36 42.85 -35.61 -9.90
CA THR A 36 41.55 -35.47 -10.56
C THR A 36 40.52 -36.39 -9.93
N GLN A 37 39.29 -36.26 -10.29
CA GLN A 37 38.22 -37.14 -9.81
C GLN A 37 38.43 -38.58 -10.32
N SER A 38 39.01 -38.75 -11.50
CA SER A 38 39.39 -40.06 -12.06
C SER A 38 40.60 -40.69 -11.36
N GLY A 39 41.29 -39.94 -10.47
CA GLY A 39 42.45 -40.40 -9.72
C GLY A 39 43.80 -40.17 -10.43
N GLU A 40 43.82 -39.45 -11.53
CA GLU A 40 45.08 -39.05 -12.19
C GLU A 40 45.81 -38.00 -11.36
N LYS A 41 47.11 -38.20 -11.20
CA LYS A 41 47.97 -37.32 -10.40
C LYS A 41 48.35 -36.08 -11.18
N VAL A 42 48.15 -34.92 -10.56
CA VAL A 42 48.67 -33.66 -11.12
C VAL A 42 50.17 -33.64 -11.00
N SER A 43 50.88 -33.44 -12.11
CA SER A 43 52.35 -33.60 -12.21
C SER A 43 53.13 -32.28 -12.07
N HIS A 44 52.48 -31.14 -12.24
CA HIS A 44 53.09 -29.81 -12.20
C HIS A 44 52.52 -28.96 -11.07
N SER A 45 53.23 -27.89 -10.69
CA SER A 45 52.74 -26.94 -9.70
C SER A 45 51.42 -26.32 -10.15
N VAL A 46 50.52 -26.08 -9.22
CA VAL A 46 49.19 -25.59 -9.46
C VAL A 46 49.05 -24.20 -8.84
N ARG A 47 48.54 -23.23 -9.61
CA ARG A 47 48.35 -21.88 -9.13
C ARG A 47 46.90 -21.66 -8.70
N LEU A 48 46.72 -21.14 -7.50
CA LEU A 48 45.40 -20.74 -7.02
C LEU A 48 44.99 -19.41 -7.64
N LEU A 49 43.83 -19.38 -8.32
CA LEU A 49 43.26 -18.15 -8.89
C LEU A 49 42.41 -17.43 -7.84
N PRO A 50 42.54 -16.10 -7.69
CA PRO A 50 41.72 -15.34 -6.76
C PRO A 50 40.26 -15.31 -7.23
N GLY A 51 39.29 -15.61 -6.35
CA GLY A 51 37.87 -15.59 -6.64
C GLY A 51 37.01 -16.05 -5.48
N ARG A 52 35.67 -16.07 -5.67
CA ARG A 52 34.72 -16.58 -4.67
C ARG A 52 34.71 -18.11 -4.53
N THR A 53 35.16 -18.81 -5.58
CA THR A 53 35.30 -20.25 -5.61
C THR A 53 36.78 -20.56 -5.79
N GLU A 54 37.27 -21.56 -5.08
CA GLU A 54 38.68 -21.96 -5.19
C GLU A 54 38.94 -22.65 -6.53
N LEU A 55 39.62 -21.92 -7.40
CA LEU A 55 39.96 -22.37 -8.74
C LEU A 55 41.49 -22.61 -8.81
N TYR A 56 41.89 -23.76 -9.32
CA TYR A 56 43.26 -24.21 -9.44
C TYR A 56 43.65 -24.27 -10.91
N GLN A 57 44.69 -23.55 -11.27
CA GLN A 57 45.25 -23.56 -12.62
C GLN A 57 46.48 -24.47 -12.70
N SER A 58 46.45 -25.43 -13.61
CA SER A 58 47.61 -26.23 -14.02
C SER A 58 47.77 -26.07 -15.53
N ASP A 59 48.92 -25.52 -15.97
CA ASP A 59 49.17 -25.15 -17.37
C ASP A 59 48.02 -24.31 -17.99
N GLU A 60 47.39 -24.79 -19.06
CA GLU A 60 46.28 -24.13 -19.74
C GLU A 60 44.89 -24.58 -19.24
N THR A 61 44.87 -25.38 -18.15
CA THR A 61 43.60 -25.95 -17.63
C THR A 61 43.29 -25.40 -16.25
N VAL A 62 41.98 -25.06 -16.04
CA VAL A 62 41.46 -24.58 -14.77
C VAL A 62 40.47 -25.60 -14.23
N PHE A 63 40.63 -25.96 -12.97
CA PHE A 63 39.80 -26.91 -12.24
C PHE A 63 39.18 -26.22 -11.01
N PRO A 64 37.93 -26.50 -10.65
CA PRO A 64 37.45 -26.27 -9.29
C PRO A 64 38.20 -27.19 -8.32
N GLY A 65 38.41 -26.78 -7.11
CA GLY A 65 39.23 -27.55 -6.21
C GLY A 65 38.81 -27.58 -4.76
N PRO A 66 39.57 -28.35 -3.95
CA PRO A 66 39.29 -28.46 -2.53
C PRO A 66 39.57 -27.15 -1.79
N PRO A 67 39.06 -26.99 -0.56
CA PRO A 67 39.30 -25.81 0.26
C PRO A 67 40.79 -25.49 0.41
N ARG A 68 41.11 -24.20 0.37
CA ARG A 68 42.44 -23.68 0.60
C ARG A 68 42.91 -23.97 2.04
N TRP A 69 44.10 -24.45 2.21
CA TRP A 69 44.69 -24.75 3.51
C TRP A 69 46.06 -24.14 3.72
N MET A 70 46.63 -23.51 2.69
CA MET A 70 47.90 -22.76 2.74
C MET A 70 47.69 -21.34 2.23
N GLU A 71 48.51 -20.41 2.67
CA GLU A 71 48.44 -19.01 2.23
C GLU A 71 49.12 -18.78 0.88
N ASP A 72 50.00 -19.71 0.45
CA ASP A 72 50.73 -19.62 -0.81
C ASP A 72 49.79 -19.70 -2.01
N THR A 73 50.07 -18.89 -3.01
CA THR A 73 49.35 -18.88 -4.29
C THR A 73 49.81 -19.98 -5.24
N GLU A 74 50.98 -20.54 -5.05
CA GLU A 74 51.50 -21.63 -5.82
C GLU A 74 51.57 -22.89 -4.94
N ILE A 75 50.87 -23.93 -5.35
CA ILE A 75 50.69 -25.16 -4.59
C ILE A 75 51.44 -26.27 -5.29
N MET A 76 52.36 -26.93 -4.56
CA MET A 76 53.02 -28.10 -5.05
C MET A 76 52.05 -29.27 -5.26
N PRO A 77 52.17 -30.03 -6.33
CA PRO A 77 51.25 -31.14 -6.61
C PRO A 77 51.39 -32.30 -5.60
N ARG A 78 52.46 -32.32 -4.85
CA ARG A 78 52.74 -33.33 -3.83
C ARG A 78 53.50 -32.75 -2.66
N TYR A 79 53.03 -33.08 -1.45
CA TYR A 79 53.71 -32.82 -0.18
C TYR A 79 54.04 -34.15 0.50
N SER A 80 55.23 -34.29 1.09
CA SER A 80 55.56 -35.38 1.99
C SER A 80 55.43 -34.90 3.43
N ILE A 81 54.51 -35.50 4.20
CA ILE A 81 54.18 -35.11 5.56
C ILE A 81 54.58 -36.24 6.52
N PRO A 82 55.40 -35.97 7.55
CA PRO A 82 55.78 -36.99 8.52
C PRO A 82 54.59 -37.67 9.16
N LYS A 83 54.64 -39.00 9.28
CA LYS A 83 53.57 -39.79 9.92
C LYS A 83 53.26 -39.30 11.33
N LEU A 84 54.26 -38.81 12.09
CA LEU A 84 54.11 -38.27 13.41
C LEU A 84 53.11 -37.10 13.47
N VAL A 85 52.99 -36.31 12.39
CA VAL A 85 52.09 -35.14 12.30
C VAL A 85 50.68 -35.57 11.95
N ILE A 86 50.53 -36.47 11.00
CA ILE A 86 49.25 -36.90 10.48
C ILE A 86 48.63 -38.08 11.25
N ASP A 87 49.47 -38.94 11.87
CA ASP A 87 48.99 -40.12 12.62
C ASP A 87 48.48 -39.74 14.02
N SER A 88 47.60 -38.76 14.04
CA SER A 88 46.93 -38.21 15.21
C SER A 88 45.46 -37.87 14.88
N LEU A 89 44.64 -37.56 15.88
CA LEU A 89 43.28 -37.10 15.65
C LEU A 89 43.25 -35.75 14.96
N GLU A 90 44.16 -34.84 15.33
CA GLU A 90 44.32 -33.54 14.68
C GLU A 90 44.66 -33.72 13.20
N GLY A 91 45.50 -34.69 12.88
CA GLY A 91 45.86 -35.02 11.49
C GLY A 91 44.65 -35.58 10.71
N VAL A 92 43.82 -36.42 11.34
CA VAL A 92 42.57 -36.91 10.74
C VAL A 92 41.62 -35.75 10.46
N GLU A 93 41.44 -34.85 11.39
CA GLU A 93 40.57 -33.67 11.23
C GLU A 93 41.10 -32.71 10.16
N PHE A 94 42.43 -32.50 10.13
CA PHE A 94 43.09 -31.72 9.10
C PHE A 94 42.82 -32.30 7.71
N LEU A 95 43.06 -33.59 7.50
CA LEU A 95 42.81 -34.23 6.21
C LEU A 95 41.36 -34.11 5.76
N ARG A 96 40.39 -34.27 6.67
CA ARG A 96 38.95 -34.09 6.36
C ARG A 96 38.60 -32.65 6.04
N LYS A 97 39.16 -31.70 6.79
CA LYS A 97 38.93 -30.27 6.54
C LYS A 97 39.34 -29.84 5.14
N ILE A 98 40.42 -30.41 4.63
CA ILE A 98 40.90 -30.15 3.26
C ILE A 98 40.24 -31.07 2.21
N GLY A 99 39.27 -31.91 2.60
CA GLY A 99 38.62 -32.86 1.70
C GLY A 99 39.52 -34.02 1.24
N ALA A 100 40.62 -34.32 1.96
CA ALA A 100 41.53 -35.41 1.62
C ALA A 100 41.00 -36.76 2.13
N SER A 101 41.22 -37.82 1.34
CA SER A 101 41.00 -39.19 1.79
C SER A 101 42.00 -39.62 2.83
N LEU A 102 41.56 -40.39 3.84
CA LEU A 102 42.47 -40.98 4.82
C LEU A 102 43.34 -42.09 4.17
N PRO A 103 44.63 -42.14 4.52
CA PRO A 103 45.50 -43.25 4.09
C PRO A 103 44.93 -44.59 4.53
N PRO A 104 45.07 -45.65 3.75
CA PRO A 104 44.56 -47.00 4.08
C PRO A 104 45.02 -47.51 5.45
N SER A 105 46.20 -47.17 5.86
CA SER A 105 46.79 -47.54 7.17
C SER A 105 46.06 -46.84 8.34
N MET A 106 45.63 -45.60 8.16
CA MET A 106 44.86 -44.83 9.15
C MET A 106 43.38 -45.17 9.11
N LYS A 107 42.79 -45.33 7.92
CA LYS A 107 41.37 -45.65 7.74
C LYS A 107 40.91 -46.87 8.55
N ARG A 108 41.80 -47.89 8.72
CA ARG A 108 41.55 -49.07 9.53
C ARG A 108 41.54 -48.81 11.05
N ARG A 109 42.16 -47.71 11.48
CA ARG A 109 42.34 -47.37 12.90
C ARG A 109 41.36 -46.32 13.40
N VAL A 110 40.80 -45.52 12.48
CA VAL A 110 39.83 -44.47 12.83
C VAL A 110 38.45 -45.08 12.97
N THR A 111 37.84 -44.84 14.10
CA THR A 111 36.44 -45.16 14.37
C THR A 111 35.68 -43.85 14.59
N ASP A 112 34.75 -43.54 13.71
CA ASP A 112 33.87 -42.39 13.88
C ASP A 112 32.70 -42.75 14.82
N LEU A 113 32.47 -41.90 15.79
CA LEU A 113 31.36 -41.95 16.71
C LEU A 113 30.48 -40.72 16.40
N ASP A 114 29.32 -40.95 15.82
CA ASP A 114 28.35 -39.89 15.53
C ASP A 114 27.79 -39.31 16.81
N LEU A 115 27.79 -38.00 16.92
CA LEU A 115 27.10 -37.25 17.92
C LEU A 115 25.81 -36.67 17.33
N PHE A 116 24.71 -36.90 18.01
CA PHE A 116 23.38 -36.41 17.63
C PHE A 116 22.97 -35.29 18.58
N PRO A 117 22.49 -34.16 18.06
CA PRO A 117 21.97 -33.07 18.90
C PRO A 117 20.66 -33.51 19.53
N HIS A 118 20.55 -33.34 20.84
CA HIS A 118 19.37 -33.57 21.67
C HIS A 118 18.96 -32.26 22.33
N LEU A 119 17.72 -31.80 22.04
CA LEU A 119 17.16 -30.57 22.55
C LEU A 119 16.03 -30.86 23.50
N LYS A 120 16.21 -30.53 24.79
CA LYS A 120 15.18 -30.63 25.80
C LYS A 120 14.56 -29.26 26.05
N MET A 121 13.23 -29.19 25.94
CA MET A 121 12.48 -27.92 25.92
C MET A 121 11.38 -27.90 26.97
N TRP A 122 11.30 -26.85 27.77
CA TRP A 122 10.25 -26.64 28.75
C TRP A 122 9.93 -25.15 28.95
N VAL A 123 8.80 -24.89 29.62
CA VAL A 123 8.39 -23.53 29.97
C VAL A 123 8.78 -23.24 31.41
N GLU A 124 9.61 -22.22 31.64
CA GLU A 124 9.91 -21.70 32.96
C GLU A 124 8.92 -20.58 33.32
N GLN A 125 8.21 -20.73 34.41
CA GLN A 125 7.30 -19.71 34.93
C GLN A 125 8.06 -18.71 35.79
N GLY A 126 7.76 -17.42 35.68
CA GLY A 126 8.26 -16.38 36.56
C GLY A 126 7.77 -16.59 37.99
N LEU A 127 8.55 -16.18 38.96
CA LEU A 127 8.24 -16.32 40.41
C LEU A 127 7.01 -15.51 40.83
N THR A 128 6.58 -14.53 40.08
CA THR A 128 5.39 -13.70 40.32
C THR A 128 4.48 -13.64 39.10
N ALA A 129 3.17 -13.41 39.25
CA ALA A 129 2.20 -13.29 38.19
C ALA A 129 2.50 -12.13 37.19
N ALA A 130 3.42 -11.24 37.51
CA ALA A 130 3.88 -10.14 36.64
C ALA A 130 5.12 -10.49 35.84
N GLU A 131 5.79 -11.62 36.13
CA GLU A 131 6.99 -12.04 35.42
C GLU A 131 6.64 -12.79 34.14
N THR A 132 7.42 -12.53 33.11
CA THR A 132 7.23 -13.14 31.79
C THR A 132 7.70 -14.59 31.81
N GLU A 133 6.91 -15.45 31.15
CA GLU A 133 7.30 -16.84 30.93
C GLU A 133 8.35 -16.95 29.85
N HIS A 134 9.18 -17.97 29.98
CA HIS A 134 10.29 -18.19 29.05
C HIS A 134 10.31 -19.64 28.57
N LEU A 135 10.61 -19.81 27.27
CA LEU A 135 11.06 -21.09 26.75
C LEU A 135 12.50 -21.31 27.21
N VAL A 136 12.78 -22.47 27.75
CA VAL A 136 14.13 -22.90 28.10
C VAL A 136 14.48 -24.13 27.27
N VAL A 137 15.67 -24.14 26.68
CA VAL A 137 16.19 -25.21 25.82
C VAL A 137 17.57 -25.62 26.31
N ASP A 138 17.68 -26.82 26.82
CA ASP A 138 18.95 -27.46 27.15
C ASP A 138 19.42 -28.25 25.94
N VAL A 139 20.64 -28.00 25.49
CA VAL A 139 21.17 -28.55 24.24
C VAL A 139 22.38 -29.41 24.54
N LYS A 140 22.25 -30.69 24.23
CA LYS A 140 23.29 -31.68 24.38
C LYS A 140 23.55 -32.40 23.07
N ALA A 141 24.75 -32.87 22.89
CA ALA A 141 25.10 -33.83 21.82
C ALA A 141 25.36 -35.18 22.45
N LEU A 142 24.61 -36.18 22.05
CA LEU A 142 24.66 -37.52 22.61
C LEU A 142 25.28 -38.53 21.63
N GLU A 143 26.14 -39.40 22.10
CA GLU A 143 26.59 -40.59 21.36
C GLU A 143 25.41 -41.57 21.21
N ALA A 144 25.33 -42.29 20.09
CA ALA A 144 24.27 -43.25 19.79
C ALA A 144 24.04 -44.33 20.90
N LYS A 145 25.00 -44.58 21.74
CA LYS A 145 24.90 -45.49 22.89
C LYS A 145 24.65 -44.78 24.23
N GLY A 146 24.50 -43.45 24.20
CA GLY A 146 24.16 -42.62 25.37
C GLY A 146 25.20 -42.57 26.48
N ARG A 147 26.44 -42.99 26.24
CA ARG A 147 27.49 -43.04 27.26
C ARG A 147 28.33 -41.78 27.39
N ARG A 148 28.24 -40.88 26.42
CA ARG A 148 29.02 -39.65 26.39
C ARG A 148 28.17 -38.52 25.85
N GLU A 149 28.33 -37.35 26.46
CA GLU A 149 27.57 -36.15 26.12
C GLU A 149 28.51 -34.94 26.02
N GLU A 150 28.23 -34.07 25.05
CA GLU A 150 28.78 -32.70 25.00
C GLU A 150 27.64 -31.72 25.20
N LYS A 151 27.88 -30.61 25.89
CA LYS A 151 26.86 -29.57 26.12
C LYS A 151 27.18 -28.32 25.33
N LEU A 152 26.17 -27.69 24.74
CA LEU A 152 26.34 -26.42 24.08
C LEU A 152 26.31 -25.28 25.11
N ILE A 153 27.43 -24.54 25.22
CA ILE A 153 27.61 -23.42 26.16
C ILE A 153 27.85 -22.16 25.30
N LYS A 154 26.96 -21.18 25.39
CA LYS A 154 26.99 -19.95 24.56
C LYS A 154 27.00 -20.29 23.07
N ALA A 155 28.11 -20.11 22.38
CA ALA A 155 28.28 -20.43 20.97
C ALA A 155 29.23 -21.61 20.70
N GLY A 156 29.69 -22.28 21.75
CA GLY A 156 30.69 -23.37 21.66
C GLY A 156 30.24 -24.63 22.39
N TRP A 157 30.68 -25.78 21.87
CA TRP A 157 30.45 -27.06 22.50
C TRP A 157 31.52 -27.31 23.56
N ASP A 158 31.14 -27.74 24.76
CA ASP A 158 32.05 -28.20 25.79
C ASP A 158 32.51 -29.62 25.42
N LEU A 159 33.70 -29.68 24.82
CA LEU A 159 34.16 -30.87 24.16
C LEU A 159 34.55 -31.96 25.15
N ILE A 160 34.20 -33.19 24.85
CA ILE A 160 34.61 -34.36 25.60
C ILE A 160 36.14 -34.41 25.61
N LYS A 161 36.76 -34.39 26.79
CA LYS A 161 38.20 -34.62 26.97
C LYS A 161 38.50 -36.03 26.50
N GLN A 162 39.30 -36.15 25.42
CA GLN A 162 39.70 -37.44 24.91
C GLN A 162 40.74 -38.04 25.85
N GLU A 163 40.40 -39.14 26.52
CA GLU A 163 41.43 -39.96 27.15
C GLU A 163 42.20 -40.76 26.10
N PRO A 164 43.53 -40.82 26.17
CA PRO A 164 44.33 -41.62 25.24
C PRO A 164 43.89 -43.08 25.34
N VAL A 165 43.28 -43.60 24.27
CA VAL A 165 42.84 -45.01 24.22
C VAL A 165 44.08 -45.87 24.25
N LYS A 166 44.16 -46.83 25.18
CA LYS A 166 45.21 -47.84 25.18
C LYS A 166 45.14 -48.71 23.93
N GLY A 167 46.01 -48.44 22.98
CA GLY A 167 46.09 -49.13 21.69
C GLY A 167 46.25 -48.23 20.50
N LYS A 168 46.35 -48.78 19.29
CA LYS A 168 46.52 -48.04 18.03
C LYS A 168 45.22 -47.49 17.43
N ALA A 169 44.05 -47.56 18.11
CA ALA A 169 42.79 -47.09 17.59
C ALA A 169 42.62 -45.58 17.88
N LEU A 170 42.12 -44.85 16.89
CA LEU A 170 41.83 -43.41 16.94
C LEU A 170 40.28 -43.27 16.95
N LEU A 171 39.71 -42.76 18.07
CA LEU A 171 38.28 -42.51 18.19
C LEU A 171 38.03 -41.06 17.84
N ARG A 172 37.22 -40.80 16.83
CA ARG A 172 36.81 -39.45 16.41
C ARG A 172 35.33 -39.24 16.69
N PHE A 173 34.98 -38.12 17.33
CA PHE A 173 33.62 -37.69 17.44
C PHE A 173 33.21 -36.87 16.22
N ALA A 174 32.31 -37.41 15.41
CA ALA A 174 31.79 -36.74 14.24
C ALA A 174 30.73 -35.69 14.68
N ARG A 175 31.06 -34.40 14.46
CA ARG A 175 30.26 -33.26 14.90
C ARG A 175 29.56 -32.54 13.76
N GLU A 176 29.55 -33.07 12.57
CA GLU A 176 28.99 -32.44 11.38
C GLU A 176 27.51 -32.12 11.55
N LYS A 177 26.76 -32.94 12.31
CA LYS A 177 25.35 -32.74 12.63
C LYS A 177 25.11 -31.66 13.68
N LEU A 178 26.16 -31.19 14.37
CA LEU A 178 26.06 -30.19 15.45
C LEU A 178 26.24 -28.76 14.93
N TYR A 179 26.90 -28.56 13.78
CA TYR A 179 27.24 -27.23 13.26
C TYR A 179 26.04 -26.31 13.02
N PRO A 180 24.87 -26.76 12.56
CA PRO A 180 23.73 -25.86 12.34
C PRO A 180 23.00 -25.46 13.61
N ILE A 181 23.23 -26.15 14.73
CA ILE A 181 22.43 -25.95 15.96
C ILE A 181 22.52 -24.55 16.55
N PRO A 182 23.71 -23.91 16.70
CA PRO A 182 23.78 -22.54 17.22
C PRO A 182 22.97 -21.54 16.39
N GLU A 183 22.99 -21.64 15.06
CA GLU A 183 22.27 -20.77 14.16
C GLU A 183 20.73 -20.99 14.27
N ILE A 184 20.31 -22.25 14.39
CA ILE A 184 18.92 -22.63 14.59
C ILE A 184 18.37 -22.02 15.88
N LEU A 185 19.15 -22.04 16.98
CA LEU A 185 18.76 -21.41 18.25
C LEU A 185 18.62 -19.88 18.14
N LEU A 186 19.53 -19.25 17.39
CA LEU A 186 19.49 -17.80 17.14
C LEU A 186 18.27 -17.38 16.33
N GLN A 187 17.80 -18.18 15.39
CA GLN A 187 16.59 -17.91 14.61
C GLN A 187 15.35 -17.77 15.50
N MET A 188 15.28 -18.56 16.60
CA MET A 188 14.21 -18.44 17.60
C MET A 188 14.43 -17.27 18.57
N GLY A 189 15.58 -16.60 18.51
CA GLY A 189 15.94 -15.49 19.41
C GLY A 189 16.30 -15.95 20.82
N LEU A 190 16.84 -17.17 20.94
CA LEU A 190 17.28 -17.74 22.21
C LEU A 190 18.66 -17.21 22.60
N THR A 191 18.83 -16.86 23.88
CA THR A 191 20.10 -16.42 24.46
C THR A 191 20.51 -17.35 25.60
N TYR A 192 21.81 -17.55 25.77
CA TYR A 192 22.31 -18.43 26.82
C TYR A 192 22.21 -17.76 28.21
N ASP A 193 21.60 -18.45 29.17
CA ASP A 193 21.50 -18.03 30.59
C ASP A 193 22.49 -18.82 31.41
N GLU A 194 23.47 -18.13 32.01
CA GLU A 194 24.55 -18.75 32.82
C GLU A 194 24.05 -19.40 34.09
N LYS A 195 22.91 -18.97 34.67
CA LYS A 195 22.36 -19.55 35.89
C LYS A 195 21.61 -20.85 35.66
N LEU A 196 20.94 -20.93 34.48
CA LEU A 196 20.21 -22.12 34.08
C LEU A 196 21.08 -23.08 33.29
N GLU A 197 22.26 -22.62 32.87
CA GLU A 197 23.13 -23.35 31.94
C GLU A 197 22.37 -23.84 30.70
N ALA A 198 21.41 -23.07 30.19
CA ALA A 198 20.52 -23.39 29.07
C ALA A 198 20.19 -22.15 28.24
N PHE A 199 19.64 -22.34 27.07
CA PHE A 199 19.18 -21.24 26.24
C PHE A 199 17.78 -20.81 26.64
N LYS A 200 17.54 -19.49 26.70
CA LYS A 200 16.29 -18.90 27.17
C LYS A 200 15.74 -17.88 26.21
N GLY A 201 14.45 -17.91 25.92
CA GLY A 201 13.74 -16.96 25.09
C GLY A 201 12.39 -16.58 25.67
N ARG A 202 11.96 -15.34 25.48
CA ARG A 202 10.69 -14.85 26.02
C ARG A 202 9.50 -15.39 25.24
N ILE A 203 8.48 -15.89 25.92
CA ILE A 203 7.20 -16.29 25.32
C ILE A 203 6.36 -15.03 25.04
N THR A 204 6.12 -14.75 23.76
CA THR A 204 5.34 -13.62 23.27
C THR A 204 4.02 -14.11 22.66
N LYS A 205 3.13 -13.19 22.24
CA LYS A 205 1.88 -13.56 21.56
C LYS A 205 2.10 -14.32 20.23
N GLN A 206 3.23 -14.13 19.59
CA GLN A 206 3.58 -14.78 18.33
C GLN A 206 4.43 -16.05 18.52
N PHE A 207 4.67 -16.40 19.78
CA PHE A 207 5.52 -17.56 20.12
C PHE A 207 4.99 -18.87 19.58
N PRO A 208 3.69 -19.22 19.68
CA PRO A 208 3.22 -20.53 19.25
C PRO A 208 3.41 -20.76 17.73
N GLU A 209 3.10 -19.75 16.92
CA GLU A 209 3.29 -19.83 15.46
C GLU A 209 4.77 -20.01 15.12
N LYS A 210 5.63 -19.17 15.69
CA LYS A 210 7.08 -19.25 15.48
C LYS A 210 7.67 -20.56 15.97
N PHE A 211 7.18 -21.06 17.09
CA PHE A 211 7.64 -22.33 17.66
C PHE A 211 7.24 -23.50 16.76
N ALA A 212 6.02 -23.53 16.24
CA ALA A 212 5.58 -24.57 15.32
C ALA A 212 6.43 -24.59 14.02
N GLU A 213 6.64 -23.41 13.40
CA GLU A 213 7.50 -23.26 12.21
C GLU A 213 8.95 -23.66 12.49
N TRP A 214 9.46 -23.29 13.64
CA TRP A 214 10.82 -23.60 14.07
C TRP A 214 11.04 -25.10 14.29
N ILE A 215 10.08 -25.80 14.91
CA ILE A 215 10.14 -27.26 15.08
C ILE A 215 10.01 -27.97 13.75
N GLU A 216 9.13 -27.50 12.84
CA GLU A 216 8.97 -28.08 11.49
C GLU A 216 10.23 -27.93 10.64
N ALA A 217 10.98 -26.88 10.84
CA ALA A 217 12.25 -26.62 10.13
C ALA A 217 13.44 -27.37 10.72
N MET A 218 13.28 -28.12 11.84
CA MET A 218 14.38 -28.85 12.48
C MET A 218 14.89 -29.99 11.58
N PRO A 219 16.22 -30.17 11.51
CA PRO A 219 16.79 -31.31 10.80
C PRO A 219 16.36 -32.65 11.43
N GLU A 220 16.10 -33.66 10.62
CA GLU A 220 15.74 -35.01 11.09
C GLU A 220 16.76 -35.65 12.06
N SER A 221 18.01 -35.16 12.03
CA SER A 221 19.08 -35.64 12.91
C SER A 221 18.98 -35.14 14.34
N VAL A 222 18.07 -34.21 14.65
CA VAL A 222 17.88 -33.61 15.96
C VAL A 222 16.84 -34.37 16.76
N GLU A 223 17.22 -34.83 17.93
CA GLU A 223 16.29 -35.48 18.85
C GLU A 223 15.62 -34.42 19.75
N LEU A 224 14.30 -34.43 19.82
CA LEU A 224 13.50 -33.43 20.54
C LEU A 224 12.80 -34.04 21.75
N ASP A 225 13.12 -33.53 22.93
CA ASP A 225 12.36 -33.80 24.18
C ASP A 225 11.58 -32.55 24.56
N ILE A 226 10.30 -32.52 24.15
CA ILE A 226 9.43 -31.36 24.30
C ILE A 226 8.45 -31.61 25.45
N GLU A 227 8.33 -30.64 26.36
CA GLU A 227 7.37 -30.70 27.46
C GLU A 227 5.92 -30.84 26.95
N ALA A 228 5.08 -31.58 27.65
CA ALA A 228 3.70 -31.88 27.27
C ALA A 228 2.89 -30.61 26.89
N LYS A 229 3.08 -29.53 27.64
CA LYS A 229 2.41 -28.23 27.34
C LYS A 229 2.82 -27.63 26.01
N LEU A 230 4.07 -27.69 25.65
CA LEU A 230 4.58 -27.22 24.35
C LEU A 230 4.15 -28.14 23.20
N LYS A 231 4.04 -29.46 23.44
CA LYS A 231 3.54 -30.42 22.43
C LYS A 231 2.13 -30.09 21.95
N THR A 232 1.31 -29.42 22.79
CA THR A 232 -0.05 -29.03 22.38
C THR A 232 -0.07 -27.99 21.24
N ILE A 233 1.04 -27.24 21.06
CA ILE A 233 1.19 -26.32 19.91
C ILE A 233 1.27 -27.09 18.60
N LEU A 234 1.86 -28.27 18.63
CA LEU A 234 2.05 -29.13 17.46
C LEU A 234 0.85 -30.06 17.17
N SER A 235 -0.14 -30.05 18.08
CA SER A 235 -1.36 -30.86 17.92
C SER A 235 -2.28 -30.26 16.88
N ASP A 236 -3.11 -31.11 16.27
CA ASP A 236 -4.14 -30.69 15.33
C ASP A 236 -5.10 -29.69 15.97
N PRO A 237 -5.61 -28.73 15.20
CA PRO A 237 -6.58 -27.77 15.71
C PRO A 237 -7.88 -28.47 16.11
N VAL A 238 -8.51 -27.95 17.16
CA VAL A 238 -9.85 -28.39 17.55
C VAL A 238 -10.83 -27.93 16.46
N THR A 239 -11.59 -28.86 15.91
CA THR A 239 -12.54 -28.59 14.84
C THR A 239 -13.92 -28.25 15.39
N ALA A 240 -14.58 -27.27 14.76
CA ALA A 240 -15.95 -26.89 15.12
C ALA A 240 -16.81 -26.67 13.86
N ALA A 241 -18.07 -27.08 13.98
CA ALA A 241 -19.13 -26.72 13.04
C ALA A 241 -19.80 -25.43 13.51
N ILE A 242 -20.28 -24.61 12.58
CA ILE A 242 -21.03 -23.39 12.90
C ILE A 242 -22.45 -23.44 12.33
N ARG A 243 -23.39 -22.82 13.10
CA ARG A 243 -24.74 -22.51 12.65
C ARG A 243 -25.08 -21.07 13.00
N PHE A 244 -25.89 -20.42 12.17
CA PHE A 244 -26.39 -19.08 12.40
C PHE A 244 -27.84 -19.14 12.85
N GLU A 245 -28.13 -18.56 14.01
CA GLU A 245 -29.49 -18.47 14.58
C GLU A 245 -29.92 -17.03 14.69
N VAL A 246 -31.20 -16.73 14.39
CA VAL A 246 -31.84 -15.43 14.64
C VAL A 246 -32.46 -15.46 16.02
N VAL A 247 -31.92 -14.68 16.96
CA VAL A 247 -32.31 -14.74 18.37
C VAL A 247 -33.40 -13.71 18.70
N ASN A 248 -33.19 -12.44 18.31
CA ASN A 248 -34.11 -11.32 18.60
C ASN A 248 -34.47 -10.58 17.34
N GLN A 249 -35.70 -9.99 17.34
CA GLN A 249 -36.21 -9.15 16.27
C GLN A 249 -36.74 -7.84 16.86
N GLU A 250 -36.09 -6.75 16.53
CA GLU A 250 -36.64 -5.41 16.71
C GLU A 250 -37.04 -4.81 15.34
N ILE A 251 -37.66 -3.63 15.35
CA ILE A 251 -38.21 -3.02 14.14
C ILE A 251 -37.11 -2.83 13.07
N ASP A 252 -35.90 -2.45 13.46
CA ASP A 252 -34.78 -2.13 12.56
C ASP A 252 -33.57 -3.08 12.66
N TRP A 253 -33.57 -4.00 13.63
CA TRP A 253 -32.46 -4.89 13.90
C TRP A 253 -32.90 -6.33 14.10
N PHE A 254 -32.02 -7.24 13.74
CA PHE A 254 -32.12 -8.64 14.15
C PHE A 254 -30.75 -9.13 14.62
N ASP A 255 -30.75 -9.91 15.68
CA ASP A 255 -29.53 -10.47 16.24
C ASP A 255 -29.25 -11.83 15.60
N LEU A 256 -28.10 -11.94 14.92
CA LEU A 256 -27.56 -13.20 14.45
C LEU A 256 -26.60 -13.75 15.52
N ARG A 257 -26.95 -14.92 16.03
CA ARG A 257 -26.09 -15.65 16.94
C ARG A 257 -25.34 -16.73 16.17
N VAL A 258 -24.02 -16.75 16.30
CA VAL A 258 -23.18 -17.85 15.85
C VAL A 258 -23.16 -18.91 16.95
N VAL A 259 -23.71 -20.09 16.64
CA VAL A 259 -23.63 -21.27 17.50
C VAL A 259 -22.48 -22.12 17.00
N ILE A 260 -21.55 -22.40 17.90
CA ILE A 260 -20.35 -23.18 17.62
C ILE A 260 -20.46 -24.51 18.33
N ASP A 261 -20.56 -25.56 17.54
CA ASP A 261 -20.57 -26.94 18.02
C ASP A 261 -19.14 -27.49 17.89
N VAL A 262 -18.46 -27.68 19.04
CA VAL A 262 -17.09 -28.17 19.09
C VAL A 262 -17.11 -29.70 19.18
N GLU A 263 -16.38 -30.36 18.28
CA GLU A 263 -16.30 -31.83 18.26
C GLU A 263 -15.21 -32.33 19.22
N GLY A 264 -15.57 -33.29 20.05
CA GLY A 264 -14.61 -34.14 20.78
C GLY A 264 -13.98 -33.52 22.05
N VAL A 265 -14.24 -32.24 22.39
CA VAL A 265 -13.64 -31.59 23.58
C VAL A 265 -14.70 -30.81 24.34
N ASN A 266 -14.77 -31.03 25.67
CA ASN A 266 -15.65 -30.26 26.55
C ASN A 266 -14.99 -28.91 26.92
N LEU A 267 -15.38 -27.85 26.23
CA LEU A 267 -14.90 -26.49 26.48
C LEU A 267 -15.97 -25.65 27.19
N SER A 268 -15.53 -24.84 28.14
CA SER A 268 -16.41 -23.85 28.78
C SER A 268 -16.77 -22.72 27.81
N LYS A 269 -17.91 -22.05 28.04
CA LYS A 269 -18.32 -20.89 27.23
C LYS A 269 -17.28 -19.77 27.18
N SER A 270 -16.48 -19.59 28.23
CA SER A 270 -15.37 -18.63 28.28
C SER A 270 -14.23 -19.03 27.35
N GLN A 271 -13.84 -20.30 27.34
CA GLN A 271 -12.78 -20.85 26.50
C GLN A 271 -13.17 -20.80 25.00
N ILE A 272 -14.41 -21.15 24.67
CA ILE A 272 -14.92 -21.02 23.30
C ILE A 272 -14.85 -19.54 22.85
N ARG A 273 -15.24 -18.58 23.71
CA ARG A 273 -15.12 -17.15 23.39
C ARG A 273 -13.69 -16.71 23.15
N GLN A 274 -12.73 -17.18 23.93
CA GLN A 274 -11.31 -16.87 23.74
C GLN A 274 -10.78 -17.44 22.42
N LEU A 275 -11.07 -18.69 22.11
CA LEU A 275 -10.68 -19.35 20.86
C LEU A 275 -11.28 -18.67 19.63
N VAL A 276 -12.56 -18.30 19.69
CA VAL A 276 -13.22 -17.54 18.61
C VAL A 276 -12.62 -16.16 18.45
N ALA A 277 -12.30 -15.46 19.56
CA ALA A 277 -11.65 -14.16 19.53
C ALA A 277 -10.25 -14.21 18.90
N ALA A 278 -9.55 -15.34 19.06
CA ALA A 278 -8.24 -15.57 18.46
C ALA A 278 -8.28 -15.85 16.94
N ARG A 279 -9.46 -16.14 16.36
CA ARG A 279 -9.69 -16.30 14.91
C ARG A 279 -8.75 -17.30 14.23
N GLY A 280 -8.61 -18.48 14.81
CA GLY A 280 -7.70 -19.51 14.33
C GLY A 280 -6.26 -19.39 14.82
N GLY A 281 -5.94 -18.35 15.58
CA GLY A 281 -4.69 -18.22 16.31
C GLY A 281 -4.69 -19.09 17.57
N TYR A 282 -3.52 -19.28 18.16
CA TYR A 282 -3.36 -20.04 19.39
C TYR A 282 -3.88 -19.26 20.60
N VAL A 283 -4.57 -19.97 21.49
CA VAL A 283 -5.01 -19.49 22.80
C VAL A 283 -4.37 -20.34 23.86
N ARG A 284 -3.83 -19.69 24.88
CA ARG A 284 -3.33 -20.38 26.05
C ARG A 284 -4.46 -20.68 27.02
N MET A 285 -4.59 -21.94 27.39
CA MET A 285 -5.59 -22.43 28.34
C MET A 285 -5.15 -22.27 29.78
N ASP A 286 -6.09 -22.39 30.74
CA ASP A 286 -5.84 -22.22 32.16
C ASP A 286 -4.83 -23.24 32.73
N ASP A 287 -4.72 -24.41 32.12
CA ASP A 287 -3.74 -25.47 32.43
C ASP A 287 -2.34 -25.22 31.85
N GLY A 288 -2.21 -24.14 31.07
CA GLY A 288 -0.98 -23.74 30.41
C GLY A 288 -0.74 -24.41 29.04
N SER A 289 -1.65 -25.26 28.58
CA SER A 289 -1.65 -25.85 27.23
C SER A 289 -2.02 -24.80 26.18
N TRP A 290 -1.70 -25.06 24.90
CA TRP A 290 -2.06 -24.22 23.78
C TRP A 290 -3.11 -24.91 22.91
N MET A 291 -4.11 -24.14 22.47
CA MET A 291 -5.18 -24.65 21.62
C MET A 291 -5.52 -23.65 20.51
N ARG A 292 -5.85 -24.13 19.34
CA ARG A 292 -6.40 -23.31 18.24
C ARG A 292 -7.69 -23.94 17.71
N LEU A 293 -8.61 -23.09 17.26
CA LEU A 293 -9.89 -23.50 16.72
C LEU A 293 -9.88 -23.38 15.21
N GLU A 294 -10.23 -24.46 14.53
CA GLU A 294 -10.49 -24.47 13.10
C GLU A 294 -11.99 -24.66 12.84
N ILE A 295 -12.58 -23.74 12.10
CA ILE A 295 -13.98 -23.84 11.71
C ILE A 295 -14.03 -24.59 10.39
N LYS A 296 -14.63 -25.77 10.41
CA LYS A 296 -14.90 -26.57 9.22
C LYS A 296 -16.07 -25.95 8.47
N LEU A 297 -15.78 -25.36 7.33
CA LEU A 297 -16.74 -24.93 6.32
C LEU A 297 -16.35 -25.61 5.01
N ASP A 298 -17.30 -26.25 4.37
CA ASP A 298 -17.07 -26.69 3.01
C ASP A 298 -16.90 -25.48 2.06
N PRO A 299 -16.36 -25.66 0.84
CA PRO A 299 -16.11 -24.55 -0.09
C PRO A 299 -17.36 -23.73 -0.41
N ASP A 300 -18.53 -24.38 -0.54
CA ASP A 300 -19.79 -23.71 -0.87
C ASP A 300 -20.32 -22.91 0.31
N GLN A 301 -20.26 -23.45 1.53
CA GLN A 301 -20.59 -22.74 2.75
C GLN A 301 -19.67 -21.54 3.00
N ARG A 302 -18.35 -21.69 2.74
CA ARG A 302 -17.37 -20.60 2.88
C ARG A 302 -17.67 -19.46 1.91
N ASP A 303 -18.00 -19.80 0.68
CA ASP A 303 -18.39 -18.83 -0.35
C ASP A 303 -19.72 -18.15 0.00
N ALA A 304 -20.72 -18.88 0.48
CA ALA A 304 -22.00 -18.36 0.95
C ALA A 304 -21.82 -17.40 2.13
N VAL A 305 -21.08 -17.78 3.17
CA VAL A 305 -20.79 -16.93 4.35
C VAL A 305 -20.08 -15.63 3.92
N THR A 306 -19.13 -15.73 2.99
CA THR A 306 -18.40 -14.56 2.47
C THR A 306 -19.32 -13.63 1.68
N ARG A 307 -20.16 -14.16 0.79
CA ARG A 307 -21.12 -13.38 -0.02
C ARG A 307 -22.18 -12.70 0.84
N LEU A 308 -22.62 -13.35 1.91
CA LEU A 308 -23.59 -12.82 2.87
C LEU A 308 -22.98 -11.77 3.81
N GLY A 309 -21.69 -11.53 3.74
CA GLY A 309 -20.99 -10.60 4.62
C GLY A 309 -20.93 -11.03 6.08
N LEU A 310 -21.15 -12.33 6.34
CA LEU A 310 -21.12 -12.91 7.68
C LEU A 310 -19.67 -13.21 8.12
N ASP A 311 -19.47 -13.23 9.43
CA ASP A 311 -18.19 -13.63 10.01
C ASP A 311 -18.39 -14.81 10.95
N PRO A 312 -17.81 -15.99 10.64
CA PRO A 312 -17.92 -17.18 11.47
C PRO A 312 -17.42 -16.99 12.91
N PHE A 313 -16.53 -16.00 13.10
CA PHE A 313 -15.97 -15.68 14.40
C PHE A 313 -16.70 -14.56 15.15
N ASP A 314 -17.87 -14.11 14.66
CA ASP A 314 -18.67 -13.09 15.34
C ASP A 314 -19.80 -13.68 16.17
N LEU A 315 -19.56 -13.85 17.46
CA LEU A 315 -20.56 -14.36 18.41
C LEU A 315 -21.68 -13.37 18.74
N SER A 316 -21.56 -12.08 18.33
CA SER A 316 -22.49 -10.99 18.68
C SER A 316 -22.85 -10.16 17.45
N GLY A 317 -23.31 -10.78 16.39
CA GLY A 317 -23.63 -10.10 15.13
C GLY A 317 -24.99 -9.39 15.19
N GLU A 318 -25.01 -8.11 15.58
CA GLU A 318 -26.14 -7.24 15.27
C GLU A 318 -26.18 -6.98 13.77
N THR A 319 -27.27 -7.29 13.12
CA THR A 319 -27.39 -7.14 11.68
C THR A 319 -28.61 -6.25 11.38
N HIS A 320 -28.37 -5.15 10.68
CA HIS A 320 -29.43 -4.22 10.31
C HIS A 320 -30.43 -4.89 9.34
N ARG A 321 -31.75 -4.56 9.46
CA ARG A 321 -32.83 -5.14 8.63
C ARG A 321 -32.53 -5.13 7.13
N MET A 322 -31.75 -4.15 6.69
CA MET A 322 -31.40 -3.95 5.29
C MET A 322 -30.51 -5.05 4.72
N HIS A 323 -29.80 -5.79 5.59
CA HIS A 323 -29.04 -6.96 5.17
C HIS A 323 -29.93 -8.19 4.96
N ALA A 324 -31.23 -8.11 5.33
CA ALA A 324 -32.17 -9.20 5.11
C ALA A 324 -32.25 -9.61 3.64
N MET A 325 -32.13 -8.67 2.70
CA MET A 325 -32.10 -9.00 1.27
C MET A 325 -30.92 -9.88 0.88
N GLN A 326 -29.74 -9.59 1.38
CA GLN A 326 -28.53 -10.40 1.11
C GLN A 326 -28.65 -11.77 1.76
N LEU A 327 -29.16 -11.80 2.99
CA LEU A 327 -29.33 -13.01 3.77
C LEU A 327 -30.51 -13.88 3.30
N ALA A 328 -31.44 -13.33 2.50
CA ALA A 328 -32.54 -14.07 1.90
C ALA A 328 -32.17 -14.78 0.57
N ASP A 329 -30.94 -14.69 0.12
CA ASP A 329 -30.43 -15.44 -1.03
C ASP A 329 -30.68 -16.96 -0.81
N PRO A 330 -31.25 -17.70 -1.78
CA PRO A 330 -31.46 -19.14 -1.67
C PRO A 330 -30.23 -19.95 -1.21
N LYS A 331 -29.04 -19.54 -1.57
CA LYS A 331 -27.78 -20.15 -1.12
C LYS A 331 -27.52 -19.96 0.38
N ALA A 332 -28.14 -18.99 1.01
CA ALA A 332 -28.07 -18.80 2.45
C ALA A 332 -28.85 -19.86 3.24
N ALA A 333 -29.80 -20.56 2.60
CA ALA A 333 -30.56 -21.65 3.22
C ALA A 333 -29.66 -22.77 3.74
N GLU A 334 -28.45 -22.93 3.17
CA GLU A 334 -27.47 -23.96 3.58
C GLU A 334 -26.73 -23.59 4.87
N VAL A 335 -26.70 -22.30 5.20
CA VAL A 335 -25.95 -21.76 6.34
C VAL A 335 -26.83 -21.44 7.55
N PHE A 336 -28.16 -21.22 7.31
CA PHE A 336 -29.11 -20.88 8.35
C PHE A 336 -30.03 -22.06 8.72
N ASP A 337 -30.43 -22.06 10.00
CA ASP A 337 -31.56 -22.88 10.41
C ASP A 337 -32.81 -22.54 9.57
N PRO A 338 -33.61 -23.55 9.11
CA PRO A 338 -34.78 -23.31 8.26
C PRO A 338 -35.78 -22.27 8.80
N LYS A 339 -35.95 -22.23 10.13
CA LYS A 339 -36.84 -21.25 10.77
C LYS A 339 -36.24 -19.83 10.74
N ALA A 340 -34.93 -19.71 10.97
CA ALA A 340 -34.21 -18.45 10.90
C ALA A 340 -34.22 -17.89 9.46
N TRP A 341 -33.95 -18.74 8.47
CA TRP A 341 -33.98 -18.34 7.06
C TRP A 341 -35.36 -17.90 6.59
N LYS A 342 -36.44 -18.59 7.01
CA LYS A 342 -37.81 -18.17 6.72
C LYS A 342 -38.09 -16.76 7.26
N ARG A 343 -37.69 -16.47 8.49
CA ARG A 343 -37.85 -15.12 9.10
C ARG A 343 -37.11 -14.03 8.33
N ILE A 344 -35.87 -14.31 7.91
CA ILE A 344 -35.07 -13.40 7.09
C ILE A 344 -35.76 -13.16 5.74
N LYS A 345 -36.27 -14.22 5.10
CA LYS A 345 -36.96 -14.14 3.81
C LYS A 345 -38.25 -13.34 3.90
N ASP A 346 -39.02 -13.52 4.96
CA ASP A 346 -40.26 -12.75 5.18
C ASP A 346 -39.93 -11.26 5.34
N ARG A 347 -38.87 -10.89 6.06
CA ARG A 347 -38.38 -9.51 6.16
C ARG A 347 -37.89 -8.94 4.84
N ALA A 348 -37.25 -9.73 4.03
CA ALA A 348 -36.76 -9.27 2.73
C ALA A 348 -37.88 -8.95 1.75
N ARG A 349 -39.09 -9.53 1.93
CA ARG A 349 -40.29 -9.24 1.11
C ARG A 349 -40.81 -7.82 1.29
N ASP A 350 -40.54 -7.22 2.44
CA ASP A 350 -40.96 -5.83 2.71
C ASP A 350 -40.15 -4.80 1.91
N ILE A 351 -38.98 -5.23 1.34
CA ILE A 351 -38.14 -4.37 0.55
C ILE A 351 -38.55 -4.45 -0.93
N LYS A 352 -38.98 -3.32 -1.48
CA LYS A 352 -39.36 -3.21 -2.88
C LYS A 352 -38.12 -3.20 -3.77
N ILE A 353 -37.82 -4.32 -4.46
CA ILE A 353 -36.61 -4.49 -5.28
C ILE A 353 -36.78 -3.88 -6.68
N ASP A 354 -37.99 -4.04 -7.27
CA ASP A 354 -38.21 -3.72 -8.69
C ASP A 354 -38.84 -2.35 -8.86
N ILE A 355 -38.15 -1.31 -8.41
CA ILE A 355 -38.57 0.08 -8.58
C ILE A 355 -37.83 0.67 -9.76
N LYS A 356 -38.52 0.83 -10.88
CA LYS A 356 -38.00 1.40 -12.11
C LYS A 356 -38.95 2.48 -12.62
N PRO A 357 -39.00 3.64 -11.92
CA PRO A 357 -39.87 4.72 -12.36
C PRO A 357 -39.38 5.28 -13.71
N ASP A 358 -40.34 5.73 -14.49
CA ASP A 358 -40.08 6.48 -15.71
C ASP A 358 -39.42 7.83 -15.39
N VAL A 359 -38.67 8.36 -16.32
CA VAL A 359 -38.05 9.68 -16.20
C VAL A 359 -39.18 10.72 -16.18
N PRO A 360 -39.18 11.67 -15.22
CA PRO A 360 -40.21 12.71 -15.16
C PRO A 360 -40.29 13.52 -16.46
N ASP A 361 -41.49 13.74 -16.97
CA ASP A 361 -41.76 14.52 -18.20
C ASP A 361 -41.28 15.99 -18.08
N SER A 362 -41.22 16.50 -16.86
CA SER A 362 -40.74 17.85 -16.56
C SER A 362 -39.23 18.01 -16.67
N LEU A 363 -38.47 16.91 -16.86
CA LEU A 363 -37.05 16.98 -17.08
C LEU A 363 -36.74 17.43 -18.53
N ASN A 364 -36.14 18.59 -18.68
CA ASN A 364 -35.73 19.13 -20.00
C ASN A 364 -34.41 18.52 -20.46
N ALA A 365 -34.32 17.18 -20.51
CA ALA A 365 -33.16 16.46 -20.99
C ALA A 365 -33.49 15.01 -21.34
N SER A 366 -32.73 14.41 -22.27
CA SER A 366 -32.76 12.98 -22.52
C SER A 366 -31.60 12.30 -21.76
N LEU A 367 -31.92 11.40 -20.84
CA LEU A 367 -30.95 10.64 -20.07
C LEU A 367 -30.37 9.49 -20.90
N ARG A 368 -29.09 9.23 -20.72
CA ARG A 368 -28.45 8.01 -21.26
C ARG A 368 -28.93 6.78 -20.48
N PRO A 369 -28.91 5.57 -21.06
CA PRO A 369 -29.37 4.35 -20.39
C PRO A 369 -28.82 4.18 -18.96
N TYR A 370 -27.52 4.32 -18.79
CA TYR A 370 -26.90 4.21 -17.47
C TYR A 370 -27.30 5.35 -16.51
N GLN A 371 -27.63 6.55 -16.99
CA GLN A 371 -28.14 7.64 -16.16
C GLN A 371 -29.56 7.33 -15.66
N VAL A 372 -30.37 6.67 -16.50
CA VAL A 372 -31.69 6.17 -16.08
C VAL A 372 -31.51 5.12 -14.98
N GLU A 373 -30.61 4.15 -15.15
CA GLU A 373 -30.29 3.16 -14.11
C GLU A 373 -29.83 3.81 -12.80
N GLY A 374 -28.99 4.85 -12.88
CA GLY A 374 -28.49 5.57 -11.71
C GLY A 374 -29.61 6.34 -11.00
N TYR A 375 -30.47 6.99 -11.74
CA TYR A 375 -31.68 7.64 -11.21
C TYR A 375 -32.61 6.61 -10.56
N GLN A 376 -32.88 5.47 -11.21
CA GLN A 376 -33.69 4.38 -10.68
C GLN A 376 -33.09 3.79 -9.40
N PHE A 377 -31.76 3.69 -9.31
CA PHE A 377 -31.08 3.31 -8.08
C PHE A 377 -31.34 4.30 -6.94
N LEU A 378 -31.30 5.61 -7.19
CA LEU A 378 -31.63 6.62 -6.18
C LEU A 378 -33.11 6.53 -5.76
N ALA A 379 -34.02 6.29 -6.72
CA ALA A 379 -35.43 6.08 -6.47
C ALA A 379 -35.68 4.81 -5.61
N TYR A 380 -34.98 3.71 -5.93
CA TYR A 380 -35.02 2.50 -5.11
C TYR A 380 -34.59 2.77 -3.67
N LEU A 381 -33.51 3.52 -3.46
CA LEU A 381 -33.06 3.87 -2.11
C LEU A 381 -34.13 4.65 -1.36
N ALA A 382 -34.70 5.69 -1.96
CA ALA A 382 -35.67 6.56 -1.33
C ALA A 382 -36.98 5.84 -0.97
N THR A 383 -37.51 5.00 -1.89
CA THR A 383 -38.76 4.26 -1.67
C THR A 383 -38.64 3.28 -0.50
N ASN A 384 -37.46 2.77 -0.25
CA ASN A 384 -37.19 1.84 0.85
C ASN A 384 -36.70 2.54 2.14
N GLY A 385 -36.68 3.90 2.17
CA GLY A 385 -36.13 4.65 3.29
C GLY A 385 -34.62 4.41 3.48
N PHE A 386 -33.89 4.11 2.40
CA PHE A 386 -32.46 3.90 2.40
C PHE A 386 -31.72 5.15 1.95
N GLY A 387 -30.54 5.36 2.51
CA GLY A 387 -29.56 6.25 1.92
C GLY A 387 -28.50 5.44 1.15
N GLY A 388 -27.63 6.14 0.43
CA GLY A 388 -26.59 5.44 -0.32
C GLY A 388 -25.61 6.36 -1.02
N ILE A 389 -24.75 5.72 -1.83
CA ILE A 389 -23.62 6.38 -2.48
C ILE A 389 -23.70 6.14 -3.99
N LEU A 390 -23.81 7.22 -4.77
CA LEU A 390 -23.62 7.19 -6.20
C LEU A 390 -22.15 7.53 -6.51
N ALA A 391 -21.40 6.51 -6.85
CA ALA A 391 -19.93 6.54 -6.97
C ALA A 391 -19.45 6.46 -8.44
N ASP A 392 -20.25 6.89 -9.38
CA ASP A 392 -19.89 6.94 -10.80
C ASP A 392 -18.66 7.82 -11.05
N ASP A 393 -17.85 7.44 -12.03
CA ASP A 393 -16.70 8.24 -12.46
C ASP A 393 -17.10 9.70 -12.73
N MET A 394 -16.14 10.60 -12.57
CA MET A 394 -16.36 12.02 -12.85
C MET A 394 -16.74 12.24 -14.34
N GLY A 395 -17.70 13.12 -14.56
CA GLY A 395 -18.20 13.44 -15.91
C GLY A 395 -19.28 12.51 -16.45
N LEU A 396 -19.74 11.50 -15.68
CA LEU A 396 -20.88 10.64 -16.06
C LEU A 396 -22.27 11.25 -15.74
N GLY A 397 -22.32 12.50 -15.26
CA GLY A 397 -23.59 13.22 -15.07
C GLY A 397 -24.30 12.87 -13.75
N LYS A 398 -23.59 12.75 -12.65
CA LYS A 398 -24.18 12.55 -11.31
C LYS A 398 -25.16 13.65 -10.96
N THR A 399 -24.88 14.91 -11.32
CA THR A 399 -25.75 16.06 -11.04
C THR A 399 -27.10 15.92 -11.72
N ILE A 400 -27.16 15.59 -13.01
CA ILE A 400 -28.45 15.43 -13.72
C ILE A 400 -29.24 14.23 -13.19
N GLN A 401 -28.59 13.12 -12.83
CA GLN A 401 -29.24 11.98 -12.20
C GLN A 401 -29.88 12.39 -10.86
N SER A 402 -29.19 13.24 -10.08
CA SER A 402 -29.69 13.74 -8.80
C SER A 402 -30.81 14.75 -8.97
N ILE A 403 -30.77 15.63 -9.97
CA ILE A 403 -31.88 16.57 -10.29
C ILE A 403 -33.13 15.78 -10.73
N THR A 404 -32.96 14.78 -11.62
CA THR A 404 -34.04 13.87 -12.02
C THR A 404 -34.66 13.16 -10.82
N TYR A 405 -33.83 12.71 -9.89
CA TYR A 405 -34.26 12.08 -8.64
C TYR A 405 -35.08 13.06 -7.75
N ILE A 406 -34.64 14.31 -7.60
CA ILE A 406 -35.38 15.32 -6.81
C ILE A 406 -36.76 15.59 -7.43
N LEU A 407 -36.84 15.77 -8.74
CA LEU A 407 -38.10 15.94 -9.48
C LEU A 407 -39.07 14.79 -9.21
N TRP A 408 -38.59 13.57 -9.42
CA TRP A 408 -39.37 12.36 -9.19
C TRP A 408 -39.78 12.20 -7.72
N LEU A 409 -38.88 12.44 -6.77
CA LEU A 409 -39.16 12.23 -5.36
C LEU A 409 -40.25 13.17 -4.86
N ARG A 410 -40.26 14.42 -5.31
CA ARG A 410 -41.32 15.38 -5.00
C ARG A 410 -42.68 14.89 -5.50
N LYS A 411 -42.75 14.52 -6.80
CA LYS A 411 -43.96 13.97 -7.41
C LYS A 411 -44.44 12.68 -6.73
N TYR A 412 -43.54 11.78 -6.43
CA TYR A 412 -43.83 10.51 -5.74
C TYR A 412 -44.42 10.71 -4.36
N ILE A 413 -43.97 11.72 -3.61
CA ILE A 413 -44.52 12.05 -2.30
C ILE A 413 -45.90 12.72 -2.42
N GLU A 414 -46.10 13.61 -3.38
CA GLU A 414 -47.39 14.21 -3.69
C GLU A 414 -48.47 13.16 -3.99
N GLU A 415 -48.08 12.11 -4.73
CA GLU A 415 -49.00 11.04 -5.12
C GLU A 415 -49.25 9.99 -4.02
N THR A 416 -48.27 9.77 -3.12
CA THR A 416 -48.30 8.64 -2.17
C THR A 416 -48.60 9.00 -0.72
N LYS A 417 -48.30 10.22 -0.30
CA LYS A 417 -48.55 10.70 1.09
C LYS A 417 -49.88 11.46 1.20
N ASP A 418 -50.34 11.61 2.45
CA ASP A 418 -51.51 12.43 2.76
C ASP A 418 -51.33 13.84 2.14
N PRO A 419 -52.33 14.39 1.42
CA PRO A 419 -52.27 15.75 0.85
C PRO A 419 -51.93 16.87 1.83
N LYS A 420 -52.07 16.61 3.13
CA LYS A 420 -51.68 17.54 4.21
C LYS A 420 -50.17 17.46 4.57
N THR A 421 -49.44 16.50 4.03
CA THR A 421 -48.03 16.33 4.36
C THR A 421 -47.22 17.38 3.60
N LYS A 422 -46.66 18.34 4.32
CA LYS A 422 -45.78 19.36 3.74
C LYS A 422 -44.51 18.69 3.21
N ILE A 423 -44.21 18.91 1.93
CA ILE A 423 -42.97 18.41 1.32
C ILE A 423 -41.83 19.37 1.67
N GLY A 424 -40.84 18.88 2.37
CA GLY A 424 -39.64 19.67 2.70
C GLY A 424 -38.77 19.97 1.48
N PRO A 425 -37.84 20.93 1.58
CA PRO A 425 -36.85 21.20 0.53
C PRO A 425 -35.74 20.13 0.47
N ALA A 426 -35.06 20.07 -0.65
CA ALA A 426 -33.80 19.31 -0.79
C ALA A 426 -32.62 20.19 -0.38
N LEU A 427 -31.64 19.61 0.30
CA LEU A 427 -30.37 20.27 0.63
C LEU A 427 -29.22 19.64 -0.18
N VAL A 428 -28.49 20.48 -0.91
CA VAL A 428 -27.30 20.07 -1.62
C VAL A 428 -26.05 20.74 -1.00
N VAL A 429 -25.12 19.93 -0.51
CA VAL A 429 -23.84 20.40 0.02
C VAL A 429 -22.74 20.01 -0.94
N CYS A 430 -22.04 21.01 -1.50
CA CYS A 430 -21.04 20.77 -2.52
C CYS A 430 -19.77 21.64 -2.30
N PRO A 431 -18.65 21.38 -2.99
CA PRO A 431 -17.52 22.30 -3.00
C PRO A 431 -17.90 23.68 -3.53
N LYS A 432 -17.25 24.74 -3.01
CA LYS A 432 -17.51 26.12 -3.42
C LYS A 432 -17.48 26.34 -4.94
N SER A 433 -16.64 25.62 -5.66
CA SER A 433 -16.51 25.71 -7.12
C SER A 433 -17.65 25.07 -7.91
N VAL A 434 -18.52 24.31 -7.25
CA VAL A 434 -19.63 23.56 -7.88
C VAL A 434 -20.98 24.23 -7.62
N LEU A 435 -21.05 25.23 -6.74
CA LEU A 435 -22.28 25.93 -6.39
C LEU A 435 -23.03 26.44 -7.63
N ASP A 436 -22.34 27.21 -8.47
CA ASP A 436 -22.93 27.79 -9.68
C ASP A 436 -23.25 26.74 -10.75
N VAL A 437 -22.54 25.60 -10.75
CA VAL A 437 -22.82 24.48 -11.65
C VAL A 437 -24.17 23.86 -11.33
N TRP A 438 -24.48 23.64 -10.06
CA TRP A 438 -25.78 23.12 -9.62
C TRP A 438 -26.93 24.06 -10.04
N ALA A 439 -26.77 25.38 -9.84
CA ALA A 439 -27.80 26.33 -10.25
C ALA A 439 -27.95 26.38 -11.78
N THR A 440 -26.87 26.35 -12.53
CA THR A 440 -26.89 26.36 -14.00
C THR A 440 -27.55 25.09 -14.55
N GLU A 441 -27.17 23.92 -14.02
CA GLU A 441 -27.71 22.63 -14.47
C GLU A 441 -29.18 22.48 -14.06
N ALA A 442 -29.55 22.89 -12.84
CA ALA A 442 -30.97 22.89 -12.40
C ALA A 442 -31.83 23.84 -13.27
N GLY A 443 -31.39 25.06 -13.49
CA GLY A 443 -32.09 25.99 -14.38
C GLY A 443 -32.23 25.53 -15.82
N LYS A 444 -31.27 24.72 -16.32
CA LYS A 444 -31.31 24.13 -17.65
C LYS A 444 -32.22 22.92 -17.77
N PHE A 445 -32.15 21.99 -16.80
CA PHE A 445 -32.76 20.67 -16.88
C PHE A 445 -34.09 20.58 -16.13
N ALA A 446 -34.26 21.40 -15.09
CA ALA A 446 -35.46 21.43 -14.25
C ALA A 446 -35.83 22.87 -13.85
N PRO A 447 -36.22 23.74 -14.81
CA PRO A 447 -36.46 25.16 -14.57
C PRO A 447 -37.61 25.44 -13.61
N GLU A 448 -38.45 24.47 -13.37
CA GLU A 448 -39.57 24.56 -12.43
C GLU A 448 -39.10 24.53 -10.96
N LEU A 449 -37.95 23.99 -10.66
CA LEU A 449 -37.43 23.89 -9.30
C LEU A 449 -36.86 25.24 -8.82
N LYS A 450 -37.41 25.75 -7.74
CA LYS A 450 -36.94 26.97 -7.08
C LYS A 450 -35.67 26.69 -6.27
N LEU A 451 -34.53 27.11 -6.82
CA LEU A 451 -33.22 26.87 -6.23
C LEU A 451 -32.59 28.16 -5.71
N LYS A 452 -32.08 28.15 -4.48
CA LYS A 452 -31.28 29.22 -3.90
C LYS A 452 -29.87 28.74 -3.55
N ILE A 453 -28.86 29.58 -3.82
CA ILE A 453 -27.47 29.33 -3.37
C ILE A 453 -27.21 30.13 -2.10
N LEU A 454 -26.87 29.48 -1.01
CA LEU A 454 -26.43 30.11 0.22
C LEU A 454 -24.93 30.46 0.13
N ARG A 455 -24.63 31.73 -0.02
CA ARG A 455 -23.20 32.21 -0.12
C ARG A 455 -22.67 32.69 1.21
N THR A 456 -23.49 33.36 2.03
CA THR A 456 -23.14 33.83 3.36
C THR A 456 -24.16 33.32 4.40
N ARG A 457 -23.82 33.44 5.67
CA ARG A 457 -24.73 33.04 6.75
C ARG A 457 -25.99 33.95 6.80
N ASP A 458 -25.80 35.22 6.49
CA ASP A 458 -26.87 36.24 6.58
C ASP A 458 -27.90 36.06 5.47
N ASP A 459 -27.56 35.32 4.40
CA ASP A 459 -28.51 34.97 3.33
C ASP A 459 -29.48 33.83 3.72
N LEU A 460 -29.32 33.22 4.91
CA LEU A 460 -30.13 32.10 5.36
C LEU A 460 -31.43 32.60 6.05
N ASP A 461 -32.51 32.49 5.33
CA ASP A 461 -33.87 32.66 5.87
C ASP A 461 -34.55 31.28 5.94
N LEU A 462 -34.87 30.81 7.15
CA LEU A 462 -35.44 29.48 7.35
C LEU A 462 -36.92 29.42 6.89
N ASP A 463 -37.67 30.52 6.99
CA ASP A 463 -39.05 30.57 6.55
C ASP A 463 -39.15 30.50 5.03
N GLU A 464 -38.28 31.21 4.31
CA GLU A 464 -38.11 31.08 2.85
C GLU A 464 -37.72 29.65 2.46
N VAL A 465 -36.70 29.08 3.16
CA VAL A 465 -36.23 27.71 2.88
C VAL A 465 -37.34 26.68 3.01
N GLU A 466 -38.17 26.78 4.05
CA GLU A 466 -39.20 25.79 4.29
C GLU A 466 -40.48 25.99 3.43
N ASN A 467 -40.78 27.20 3.03
CA ASN A 467 -42.06 27.51 2.40
C ASN A 467 -41.96 27.84 0.90
N GLU A 468 -40.81 28.31 0.42
CA GLU A 468 -40.69 28.83 -0.95
C GLU A 468 -39.69 28.07 -1.82
N LEU A 469 -38.70 27.39 -1.20
CA LEU A 469 -37.63 26.73 -1.94
C LEU A 469 -37.91 25.24 -2.13
N ASP A 470 -37.47 24.74 -3.30
CA ASP A 470 -37.38 23.31 -3.58
C ASP A 470 -35.99 22.76 -3.31
N ILE A 471 -34.94 23.59 -3.55
CA ILE A 471 -33.55 23.19 -3.36
C ILE A 471 -32.77 24.34 -2.72
N LEU A 472 -32.08 24.05 -1.63
CA LEU A 472 -31.03 24.91 -1.09
C LEU A 472 -29.65 24.32 -1.42
N VAL A 473 -28.75 25.09 -2.03
CA VAL A 473 -27.39 24.68 -2.35
C VAL A 473 -26.39 25.48 -1.52
N LEU A 474 -25.49 24.81 -0.84
CA LEU A 474 -24.46 25.46 -0.02
C LEU A 474 -23.12 24.69 -0.05
N ASN A 475 -22.07 25.32 0.42
CA ASN A 475 -20.77 24.66 0.49
C ASN A 475 -20.48 24.11 1.90
N TYR A 476 -19.51 23.20 2.00
CA TYR A 476 -19.11 22.57 3.27
C TYR A 476 -18.65 23.56 4.35
N ALA A 477 -18.19 24.77 3.98
CA ALA A 477 -17.87 25.80 4.97
C ALA A 477 -19.15 26.39 5.56
N GLN A 478 -20.18 26.65 4.74
CA GLN A 478 -21.50 27.13 5.19
C GLN A 478 -22.22 26.07 6.05
N LEU A 479 -22.12 24.79 5.67
CA LEU A 479 -22.62 23.70 6.51
C LEU A 479 -22.05 23.75 7.93
N ARG A 480 -20.75 24.05 8.09
CA ARG A 480 -20.13 24.17 9.42
C ARG A 480 -20.56 25.40 10.21
N VAL A 481 -20.93 26.47 9.52
CA VAL A 481 -21.33 27.74 10.14
C VAL A 481 -22.81 27.76 10.48
N CYS A 482 -23.65 27.21 9.61
CA CYS A 482 -25.10 27.26 9.71
C CYS A 482 -25.71 25.94 10.23
N GLY A 483 -24.88 24.94 10.63
CA GLY A 483 -25.36 23.60 10.96
C GLY A 483 -26.52 23.53 11.95
N ASP A 484 -26.45 24.30 13.05
CA ASP A 484 -27.48 24.32 14.08
C ASP A 484 -28.84 24.85 13.55
N GLN A 485 -28.81 25.79 12.59
CA GLN A 485 -29.99 26.33 11.94
C GLN A 485 -30.55 25.32 10.93
N LEU A 486 -29.69 24.75 10.09
CA LEU A 486 -30.06 23.77 9.07
C LEU A 486 -30.63 22.47 9.67
N ASN A 487 -30.22 22.12 10.90
CA ASN A 487 -30.74 20.95 11.61
C ASN A 487 -32.21 21.10 12.06
N LYS A 488 -32.71 22.32 12.14
CA LYS A 488 -34.12 22.58 12.49
C LYS A 488 -35.05 22.29 11.32
N VAL A 489 -34.58 22.35 10.09
CA VAL A 489 -35.36 22.11 8.88
C VAL A 489 -35.50 20.60 8.66
N ARG A 490 -36.72 20.15 8.30
CA ARG A 490 -36.92 18.76 7.86
C ARG A 490 -36.68 18.66 6.37
N TRP A 491 -35.49 18.09 6.04
CA TRP A 491 -35.08 17.95 4.65
C TRP A 491 -35.68 16.73 4.00
N LEU A 492 -36.25 16.89 2.81
CA LEU A 492 -36.75 15.82 1.96
C LEU A 492 -35.60 14.86 1.60
N THR A 493 -34.49 15.43 1.16
CA THR A 493 -33.27 14.72 0.88
C THR A 493 -32.07 15.62 1.14
N VAL A 494 -31.00 15.05 1.67
CA VAL A 494 -29.69 15.72 1.78
C VAL A 494 -28.70 15.02 0.86
N ILE A 495 -28.12 15.77 -0.07
CA ILE A 495 -27.15 15.28 -1.05
C ILE A 495 -25.80 15.91 -0.75
N LEU A 496 -24.81 15.10 -0.45
CA LEU A 496 -23.41 15.54 -0.31
C LEU A 496 -22.66 15.26 -1.62
N ASP A 497 -22.43 16.32 -2.40
CA ASP A 497 -21.63 16.23 -3.62
C ASP A 497 -20.13 16.36 -3.29
N GLU A 498 -19.30 15.56 -3.97
CA GLU A 498 -17.89 15.33 -3.62
C GLU A 498 -17.76 14.95 -2.14
N GLY A 499 -18.51 13.92 -1.74
CA GLY A 499 -18.68 13.48 -0.36
C GLY A 499 -17.40 13.11 0.38
N GLN A 500 -16.27 12.92 -0.31
CA GLN A 500 -14.97 12.75 0.33
C GLN A 500 -14.56 13.93 1.23
N GLN A 501 -15.26 15.06 1.15
CA GLN A 501 -15.07 16.19 2.08
C GLN A 501 -15.41 15.82 3.54
N ILE A 502 -16.21 14.78 3.76
CA ILE A 502 -16.53 14.24 5.09
C ILE A 502 -15.82 12.93 5.42
N LYS A 503 -14.77 12.55 4.68
CA LYS A 503 -14.02 11.30 4.89
C LYS A 503 -13.44 11.17 6.31
N ASN A 504 -13.05 12.28 6.92
CA ASN A 504 -12.66 12.29 8.33
C ASN A 504 -13.90 12.39 9.22
N PRO A 505 -14.27 11.32 9.96
CA PRO A 505 -15.46 11.30 10.79
C PRO A 505 -15.42 12.29 11.95
N ASP A 506 -14.25 12.75 12.36
CA ASP A 506 -14.07 13.70 13.46
C ASP A 506 -14.13 15.15 13.00
N SER A 507 -14.14 15.40 11.70
CA SER A 507 -14.24 16.76 11.15
C SER A 507 -15.57 17.42 11.51
N LYS A 508 -15.56 18.74 11.72
CA LYS A 508 -16.76 19.51 12.03
C LYS A 508 -17.82 19.37 10.92
N ALA A 509 -17.40 19.30 9.65
CA ALA A 509 -18.30 19.09 8.53
C ALA A 509 -19.00 17.72 8.59
N ALA A 510 -18.25 16.65 8.91
CA ALA A 510 -18.84 15.31 9.03
C ALA A 510 -19.82 15.20 10.20
N LYS A 511 -19.53 15.86 11.33
CA LYS A 511 -20.45 15.93 12.48
C LYS A 511 -21.75 16.67 12.12
N CYS A 512 -21.63 17.90 11.59
CA CYS A 512 -22.79 18.68 11.17
C CYS A 512 -23.65 17.95 10.13
N ALA A 513 -23.01 17.29 9.13
CA ALA A 513 -23.72 16.53 8.11
C ALA A 513 -24.55 15.39 8.73
N ARG A 514 -24.01 14.63 9.69
CA ARG A 514 -24.74 13.54 10.35
C ARG A 514 -25.92 14.00 11.23
N GLU A 515 -25.84 15.22 11.75
CA GLU A 515 -26.86 15.81 12.62
C GLU A 515 -28.06 16.35 11.84
N LEU A 516 -27.95 16.55 10.51
CA LEU A 516 -29.07 17.07 9.69
C LEU A 516 -30.30 16.16 9.76
N ASN A 517 -31.45 16.75 9.92
CA ASN A 517 -32.75 16.06 9.95
C ASN A 517 -33.24 15.82 8.51
N ALA A 518 -32.97 14.64 7.94
CA ALA A 518 -33.26 14.29 6.55
C ALA A 518 -34.01 12.97 6.43
N GLU A 519 -35.03 12.91 5.56
CA GLU A 519 -35.74 11.67 5.23
C GLU A 519 -34.86 10.74 4.40
N ASN A 520 -34.10 11.30 3.43
CA ASN A 520 -33.16 10.55 2.57
C ASN A 520 -31.79 11.22 2.60
N ARG A 521 -30.73 10.41 2.52
CA ARG A 521 -29.35 10.88 2.58
C ARG A 521 -28.53 10.25 1.47
N LEU A 522 -27.98 11.05 0.60
CA LEU A 522 -27.23 10.60 -0.56
C LEU A 522 -25.83 11.20 -0.59
N VAL A 523 -24.87 10.42 -1.03
CA VAL A 523 -23.50 10.86 -1.27
C VAL A 523 -23.19 10.69 -2.74
N LEU A 524 -22.70 11.74 -3.38
CA LEU A 524 -22.15 11.71 -4.73
C LEU A 524 -20.63 11.83 -4.64
N THR A 525 -19.91 10.94 -5.28
CA THR A 525 -18.45 10.99 -5.31
C THR A 525 -17.91 10.25 -6.52
N GLY A 526 -16.80 10.70 -7.10
CA GLY A 526 -16.06 9.93 -8.10
C GLY A 526 -15.04 8.96 -7.47
N THR A 527 -14.74 9.15 -6.19
CA THR A 527 -13.70 8.41 -5.45
C THR A 527 -14.24 8.03 -4.06
N PRO A 528 -15.05 6.96 -3.95
CA PRO A 528 -15.71 6.58 -2.70
C PRO A 528 -14.72 6.10 -1.62
N ILE A 529 -13.56 5.61 -2.02
CA ILE A 529 -12.44 5.23 -1.15
C ILE A 529 -11.18 5.85 -1.72
N GLU A 530 -10.62 6.85 -1.04
CA GLU A 530 -9.36 7.46 -1.46
C GLU A 530 -8.17 6.80 -0.75
N ASN A 531 -8.25 6.61 0.59
CA ASN A 531 -7.08 6.29 1.38
C ASN A 531 -7.25 5.19 2.42
N ARG A 532 -8.42 5.10 3.04
CA ARG A 532 -8.67 4.17 4.17
C ARG A 532 -10.08 3.62 4.10
N LEU A 533 -10.25 2.40 4.55
CA LEU A 533 -11.59 1.83 4.74
C LEU A 533 -12.45 2.66 5.69
N MET A 534 -11.83 3.40 6.61
CA MET A 534 -12.50 4.33 7.52
C MET A 534 -13.17 5.52 6.80
N ASP A 535 -12.68 5.90 5.61
CA ASP A 535 -13.31 6.93 4.77
C ASP A 535 -14.71 6.46 4.34
N MET A 536 -14.82 5.19 3.91
CA MET A 536 -16.10 4.56 3.59
C MET A 536 -17.02 4.49 4.80
N TRP A 537 -16.49 4.16 5.98
CA TRP A 537 -17.30 4.19 7.21
C TRP A 537 -17.90 5.57 7.47
N SER A 538 -17.12 6.64 7.27
CA SER A 538 -17.59 8.02 7.48
C SER A 538 -18.71 8.40 6.50
N LEU A 539 -18.59 8.03 5.22
CA LEU A 539 -19.61 8.25 4.21
C LEU A 539 -20.90 7.48 4.54
N MET A 540 -20.77 6.21 4.91
CA MET A 540 -21.91 5.37 5.27
C MET A 540 -22.53 5.78 6.60
N ALA A 541 -21.77 6.28 7.56
CA ALA A 541 -22.30 6.82 8.81
C ALA A 541 -23.17 8.06 8.59
N PHE A 542 -23.00 8.79 7.49
CA PHE A 542 -23.93 9.82 7.04
C PHE A 542 -25.09 9.23 6.23
N ALA A 543 -24.79 8.46 5.16
CA ALA A 543 -25.81 7.95 4.25
C ALA A 543 -26.77 6.97 4.93
N MET A 544 -26.22 6.02 5.68
CA MET A 544 -26.93 4.92 6.33
C MET A 544 -26.41 4.71 7.75
N PRO A 545 -26.83 5.54 8.72
CA PRO A 545 -26.41 5.40 10.11
C PRO A 545 -26.65 3.97 10.64
N GLY A 546 -25.61 3.37 11.23
CA GLY A 546 -25.68 2.05 11.85
C GLY A 546 -25.38 0.86 10.92
N VAL A 547 -25.51 0.96 9.60
CA VAL A 547 -25.26 -0.16 8.64
C VAL A 547 -23.90 -0.82 8.79
N LEU A 548 -22.84 -0.05 9.08
CA LEU A 548 -21.49 -0.57 9.31
C LEU A 548 -21.13 -0.68 10.81
N GLY A 549 -22.11 -0.50 11.69
CA GLY A 549 -21.91 -0.52 13.14
C GLY A 549 -21.12 0.68 13.67
N THR A 550 -20.75 0.61 14.95
CA THR A 550 -19.95 1.67 15.58
C THR A 550 -18.55 1.77 14.97
N ARG A 551 -17.91 2.94 15.11
CA ARG A 551 -16.53 3.15 14.65
C ARG A 551 -15.55 2.12 15.24
N ALA A 552 -15.67 1.79 16.52
CA ALA A 552 -14.82 0.81 17.18
C ALA A 552 -15.04 -0.60 16.61
N TYR A 553 -16.30 -0.97 16.37
CA TYR A 553 -16.67 -2.22 15.71
C TYR A 553 -16.06 -2.31 14.32
N PHE A 554 -16.24 -1.28 13.48
CA PHE A 554 -15.73 -1.22 12.12
C PHE A 554 -14.20 -1.35 12.07
N LYS A 555 -13.49 -0.57 12.91
CA LYS A 555 -12.02 -0.63 12.98
C LYS A 555 -11.51 -2.02 13.36
N ARG A 556 -12.14 -2.66 14.34
CA ARG A 556 -11.76 -4.01 14.77
C ARG A 556 -12.02 -5.06 13.68
N ARG A 557 -13.10 -4.90 12.89
CA ARG A 557 -13.61 -5.90 11.95
C ARG A 557 -13.05 -5.78 10.56
N PHE A 558 -12.97 -4.56 10.04
CA PHE A 558 -12.71 -4.29 8.62
C PHE A 558 -11.40 -3.55 8.34
N ASP A 559 -10.85 -2.83 9.32
CA ASP A 559 -9.63 -2.02 9.12
C ASP A 559 -8.34 -2.85 9.26
N LYS A 560 -8.39 -4.14 8.94
CA LYS A 560 -7.24 -5.04 8.88
C LYS A 560 -6.73 -5.10 7.44
N ARG A 561 -5.61 -4.42 7.17
CA ARG A 561 -5.03 -4.23 5.83
C ARG A 561 -4.64 -5.51 5.08
N LYS A 562 -4.52 -6.65 5.75
CA LYS A 562 -4.00 -7.92 5.18
C LYS A 562 -5.02 -9.06 5.10
N ASP A 563 -6.30 -8.80 5.38
CA ASP A 563 -7.34 -9.84 5.34
C ASP A 563 -8.29 -9.64 4.15
N PRO A 564 -8.08 -10.35 3.02
CA PRO A 564 -8.96 -10.26 1.83
C PRO A 564 -10.41 -10.64 2.14
N SER A 565 -10.63 -11.55 3.09
CA SER A 565 -11.98 -12.00 3.46
C SER A 565 -12.77 -10.87 4.14
N SER A 566 -12.08 -10.02 4.90
CA SER A 566 -12.67 -8.83 5.52
C SER A 566 -13.12 -7.80 4.48
N GLN A 567 -12.34 -7.62 3.42
CA GLN A 567 -12.68 -6.71 2.32
C GLN A 567 -13.88 -7.22 1.53
N ASN A 568 -13.93 -8.50 1.22
CA ASN A 568 -15.06 -9.12 0.51
C ASN A 568 -16.37 -9.01 1.33
N ARG A 569 -16.29 -9.21 2.65
CA ARG A 569 -17.45 -9.02 3.56
C ARG A 569 -17.94 -7.58 3.57
N LEU A 570 -17.02 -6.61 3.60
CA LEU A 570 -17.39 -5.19 3.53
C LEU A 570 -18.04 -4.85 2.19
N ALA A 571 -17.46 -5.32 1.08
CA ALA A 571 -18.02 -5.12 -0.25
C ALA A 571 -19.44 -5.69 -0.38
N ALA A 572 -19.67 -6.90 0.16
CA ALA A 572 -20.99 -7.51 0.19
C ALA A 572 -22.01 -6.63 0.95
N ARG A 573 -21.65 -6.10 2.11
CA ARG A 573 -22.53 -5.21 2.90
C ARG A 573 -22.83 -3.88 2.23
N LEU A 574 -21.89 -3.36 1.45
CA LEU A 574 -22.04 -2.07 0.76
C LEU A 574 -22.82 -2.17 -0.55
N ARG A 575 -22.79 -3.33 -1.20
CA ARG A 575 -23.35 -3.53 -2.54
C ARG A 575 -24.77 -3.01 -2.76
N PRO A 576 -25.76 -3.16 -1.86
CA PRO A 576 -27.09 -2.62 -2.06
C PRO A 576 -27.19 -1.08 -2.01
N PHE A 577 -26.20 -0.42 -1.42
CA PHE A 577 -26.21 1.00 -1.09
C PHE A 577 -25.17 1.81 -1.88
N LEU A 578 -24.43 1.15 -2.77
CA LEU A 578 -23.36 1.76 -3.54
C LEU A 578 -23.47 1.37 -5.00
N LEU A 579 -23.62 2.36 -5.88
CA LEU A 579 -23.54 2.19 -7.32
C LEU A 579 -22.28 2.87 -7.84
N ARG A 580 -21.42 2.10 -8.48
CA ARG A 580 -20.18 2.58 -9.09
C ARG A 580 -20.04 2.06 -10.51
N ARG A 581 -19.91 2.97 -11.46
CA ARG A 581 -19.66 2.67 -12.87
C ARG A 581 -18.50 3.50 -13.39
N THR A 582 -17.66 2.89 -14.20
CA THR A 582 -16.53 3.57 -14.82
C THR A 582 -16.90 4.04 -16.22
N LYS A 583 -16.20 5.07 -16.74
CA LYS A 583 -16.38 5.55 -18.13
C LYS A 583 -16.22 4.44 -19.14
N GLY A 584 -15.22 3.56 -18.95
CA GLY A 584 -14.99 2.44 -19.86
C GLY A 584 -16.14 1.43 -19.96
N GLN A 585 -16.94 1.31 -18.88
CA GLN A 585 -18.10 0.42 -18.86
C GLN A 585 -19.33 1.01 -19.57
N VAL A 586 -19.59 2.32 -19.40
CA VAL A 586 -20.88 2.91 -19.77
C VAL A 586 -20.83 3.99 -20.83
N ALA A 587 -19.68 4.60 -21.09
CA ALA A 587 -19.52 5.71 -22.06
C ALA A 587 -18.59 5.29 -23.21
N LYS A 588 -18.98 4.26 -23.96
CA LYS A 588 -18.21 3.69 -25.07
C LYS A 588 -18.03 4.66 -26.24
N ASP A 589 -18.86 5.68 -26.32
CA ASP A 589 -18.82 6.76 -27.32
C ASP A 589 -17.84 7.90 -26.94
N LEU A 590 -17.29 7.88 -25.73
CA LEU A 590 -16.30 8.85 -25.33
C LEU A 590 -14.95 8.55 -26.06
N PRO A 591 -14.31 9.55 -26.68
CA PRO A 591 -13.02 9.36 -27.30
C PRO A 591 -11.97 8.79 -26.33
N PRO A 592 -10.98 8.02 -26.80
CA PRO A 592 -9.96 7.43 -25.95
C PRO A 592 -9.11 8.50 -25.25
N ARG A 593 -8.68 8.19 -24.04
CA ARG A 593 -7.68 8.94 -23.27
C ARG A 593 -6.33 8.24 -23.39
N THR A 594 -5.29 8.99 -23.73
CA THR A 594 -3.90 8.53 -23.72
C THR A 594 -3.11 9.32 -22.68
N GLU A 595 -2.25 8.65 -21.96
CA GLU A 595 -1.36 9.26 -20.95
C GLU A 595 0.07 8.98 -21.35
N GLU A 596 0.90 10.02 -21.37
CA GLU A 596 2.30 9.94 -21.75
C GLU A 596 3.18 10.61 -20.70
N GLU A 597 4.31 9.99 -20.39
CA GLU A 597 5.29 10.52 -19.45
C GLU A 597 6.46 11.14 -20.23
N VAL A 598 6.74 12.39 -19.94
CA VAL A 598 7.81 13.15 -20.58
C VAL A 598 8.90 13.41 -19.54
N PHE A 599 10.07 12.85 -19.79
CA PHE A 599 11.19 12.94 -18.86
C PHE A 599 12.14 14.09 -19.25
N ALA A 600 12.43 14.95 -18.28
CA ALA A 600 13.36 16.06 -18.42
C ALA A 600 14.58 15.86 -17.52
N GLY A 601 15.79 15.92 -18.06
CA GLY A 601 17.06 15.83 -17.31
C GLY A 601 17.47 17.15 -16.70
N MET A 602 17.81 17.18 -15.41
CA MET A 602 18.36 18.39 -14.76
C MET A 602 19.79 18.66 -15.28
N GLU A 603 20.12 19.93 -15.42
CA GLU A 603 21.45 20.37 -15.83
C GLU A 603 21.85 21.63 -15.01
N GLY A 604 23.17 21.87 -14.88
CA GLY A 604 23.73 23.08 -14.29
C GLY A 604 23.30 23.31 -12.84
N ILE A 605 22.91 24.55 -12.54
CA ILE A 605 22.52 24.98 -11.18
C ILE A 605 21.34 24.19 -10.63
N GLN A 606 20.38 23.76 -11.46
CA GLN A 606 19.24 22.98 -11.01
C GLN A 606 19.69 21.62 -10.43
N GLU A 607 20.61 20.96 -11.11
CA GLU A 607 21.16 19.68 -10.68
C GLU A 607 22.02 19.82 -9.41
N GLU A 608 22.83 20.87 -9.34
CA GLU A 608 23.67 21.15 -8.16
C GLU A 608 22.81 21.39 -6.91
N LEU A 609 21.80 22.23 -7.01
CA LEU A 609 20.86 22.51 -5.91
C LEU A 609 20.13 21.24 -5.47
N TYR A 610 19.73 20.39 -6.43
CA TYR A 610 19.06 19.14 -6.13
C TYR A 610 19.99 18.19 -5.35
N LYS A 611 21.23 18.02 -5.79
CA LYS A 611 22.23 17.17 -5.11
C LYS A 611 22.55 17.64 -3.69
N VAL A 612 22.67 18.95 -3.50
CA VAL A 612 22.92 19.55 -2.17
C VAL A 612 21.76 19.28 -1.22
N GLU A 613 20.53 19.53 -1.67
CA GLU A 613 19.34 19.31 -0.84
C GLU A 613 19.12 17.80 -0.56
N LEU A 614 19.36 16.93 -1.54
CA LEU A 614 19.26 15.48 -1.38
C LEU A 614 20.23 14.97 -0.30
N LYS A 615 21.52 15.40 -0.36
CA LYS A 615 22.51 15.06 0.67
C LYS A 615 22.10 15.56 2.05
N ARG A 616 21.54 16.77 2.14
CA ARG A 616 21.06 17.33 3.41
C ARG A 616 19.96 16.45 4.04
N ILE A 617 19.02 15.96 3.22
CA ILE A 617 17.93 15.10 3.71
C ILE A 617 18.46 13.71 4.06
N GLN A 618 19.35 13.15 3.25
CA GLN A 618 19.99 11.87 3.54
C GLN A 618 20.74 11.90 4.87
N GLN A 619 21.49 12.96 5.14
CA GLN A 619 22.18 13.16 6.44
C GLN A 619 21.19 13.26 7.61
N ALA A 620 20.05 13.91 7.40
CA ALA A 620 19.01 14.01 8.44
C ALA A 620 18.31 12.67 8.72
N LEU A 621 18.40 11.71 7.78
CA LEU A 621 17.86 10.35 7.92
C LEU A 621 18.87 9.36 8.51
N LEU A 622 20.16 9.67 8.48
CA LEU A 622 21.20 8.87 9.14
C LEU A 622 20.92 8.80 10.65
N GLY A 623 20.56 7.62 11.14
CA GLY A 623 20.19 7.38 12.53
C GLY A 623 18.69 7.22 12.79
N LEU A 624 17.85 7.15 11.74
CA LEU A 624 16.44 6.80 11.87
C LEU A 624 16.23 5.30 11.53
N ASP A 625 16.51 4.42 12.49
CA ASP A 625 16.53 2.97 12.29
C ASP A 625 15.16 2.30 12.52
N SER A 626 14.10 3.08 12.78
CA SER A 626 12.77 2.53 13.06
C SER A 626 11.64 3.39 12.48
N ASP A 627 10.52 2.74 12.13
CA ASP A 627 9.30 3.40 11.67
C ASP A 627 8.74 4.43 12.70
N GLU A 628 9.01 4.25 13.98
CA GLU A 628 8.62 5.21 15.02
C GLU A 628 9.48 6.48 14.98
N ALA A 629 10.78 6.35 14.72
CA ALA A 629 11.68 7.48 14.55
C ALA A 629 11.32 8.28 13.28
N VAL A 630 10.97 7.60 12.18
CA VAL A 630 10.46 8.22 10.94
C VAL A 630 9.17 8.99 11.21
N LYS A 631 8.23 8.43 11.96
CA LYS A 631 6.96 9.11 12.32
C LYS A 631 7.20 10.37 13.14
N LYS A 632 8.15 10.36 14.08
CA LYS A 632 8.50 11.55 14.87
C LYS A 632 9.12 12.68 14.03
N ASN A 633 9.89 12.30 13.00
CA ASN A 633 10.56 13.26 12.11
C ASN A 633 9.80 13.52 10.79
N SER A 634 8.57 13.01 10.65
CA SER A 634 7.77 13.06 9.42
C SER A 634 7.62 14.46 8.85
N PHE A 635 7.51 15.50 9.68
CA PHE A 635 7.40 16.89 9.23
C PHE A 635 8.67 17.40 8.54
N ALA A 636 9.84 17.12 9.08
CA ALA A 636 11.12 17.53 8.49
C ALA A 636 11.39 16.79 7.17
N ILE A 637 11.06 15.50 7.13
CA ILE A 637 11.16 14.66 5.92
C ILE A 637 10.25 15.19 4.82
N LEU A 638 8.98 15.48 5.15
CA LEU A 638 8.02 16.09 4.23
C LEU A 638 8.51 17.43 3.67
N GLN A 639 9.01 18.29 4.53
CA GLN A 639 9.55 19.59 4.12
C GLN A 639 10.73 19.41 3.15
N GLY A 640 11.61 18.46 3.42
CA GLY A 640 12.72 18.13 2.53
C GLY A 640 12.25 17.60 1.18
N LEU A 641 11.34 16.65 1.15
CA LEU A 641 10.76 16.13 -0.08
C LEU A 641 10.03 17.21 -0.89
N MET A 642 9.33 18.15 -0.22
CA MET A 642 8.71 19.30 -0.88
C MET A 642 9.75 20.21 -1.53
N ARG A 643 10.87 20.47 -0.86
CA ARG A 643 11.97 21.28 -1.44
C ARG A 643 12.61 20.61 -2.65
N LEU A 644 12.87 19.30 -2.59
CA LEU A 644 13.37 18.54 -3.75
C LEU A 644 12.42 18.64 -4.95
N ARG A 645 11.11 18.49 -4.72
CA ARG A 645 10.10 18.63 -5.76
C ARG A 645 10.02 20.07 -6.33
N GLN A 646 10.18 21.07 -5.49
CA GLN A 646 10.26 22.46 -5.95
C GLN A 646 11.49 22.69 -6.84
N ILE A 647 12.65 22.10 -6.49
CA ILE A 647 13.85 22.17 -7.33
C ILE A 647 13.62 21.46 -8.68
N CYS A 648 12.97 20.29 -8.67
CA CYS A 648 12.58 19.60 -9.90
C CYS A 648 11.72 20.47 -10.83
N CYS A 649 10.84 21.30 -10.25
CA CYS A 649 10.02 22.23 -11.04
C CYS A 649 10.81 23.40 -11.57
N HIS A 650 11.44 24.17 -10.69
CA HIS A 650 12.25 25.34 -11.04
C HIS A 650 13.10 25.81 -9.86
N PRO A 651 14.41 26.10 -10.04
CA PRO A 651 15.29 26.63 -8.96
C PRO A 651 14.74 27.89 -8.29
N GLY A 652 14.09 28.75 -9.06
CA GLY A 652 13.47 30.00 -8.58
C GLY A 652 12.34 29.81 -7.56
N LEU A 653 11.84 28.58 -7.33
CA LEU A 653 10.89 28.28 -6.26
C LEU A 653 11.56 28.21 -4.89
N ILE A 654 12.86 27.94 -4.85
CA ILE A 654 13.65 27.92 -3.61
C ILE A 654 14.17 29.29 -3.27
N ASP A 655 14.76 29.99 -4.25
CA ASP A 655 15.32 31.35 -4.07
C ASP A 655 15.05 32.19 -5.32
N PRO A 656 14.41 33.36 -5.18
CA PRO A 656 14.13 34.28 -6.30
C PRO A 656 15.33 34.69 -7.14
N LYS A 657 16.55 34.59 -6.61
CA LYS A 657 17.78 34.89 -7.38
C LYS A 657 17.92 33.94 -8.60
N TRP A 658 17.38 32.74 -8.51
CA TRP A 658 17.44 31.71 -9.55
C TRP A 658 16.29 31.77 -10.56
N LEU A 659 15.42 32.78 -10.53
CA LEU A 659 14.31 32.94 -11.47
C LEU A 659 14.73 33.03 -12.94
N LYS A 660 16.00 33.37 -13.18
CA LYS A 660 16.56 33.53 -14.54
C LYS A 660 17.23 32.26 -15.05
N GLU A 661 17.44 31.33 -14.18
CA GLU A 661 18.05 30.05 -14.54
C GLU A 661 17.09 29.18 -15.38
N GLU A 662 17.65 28.35 -16.21
CA GLU A 662 16.86 27.40 -17.00
C GLU A 662 16.39 26.27 -16.11
N SER A 663 15.19 25.75 -16.39
CA SER A 663 14.64 24.56 -15.77
C SER A 663 14.31 23.54 -16.86
N ALA A 664 14.75 22.32 -16.67
CA ALA A 664 14.53 21.24 -17.60
C ALA A 664 13.04 21.04 -17.97
N LYS A 665 12.17 21.06 -16.96
CA LYS A 665 10.71 20.96 -17.18
C LYS A 665 10.13 22.18 -17.86
N MET A 666 10.64 23.37 -17.59
CA MET A 666 10.19 24.58 -18.26
C MET A 666 10.50 24.51 -19.76
N ASN A 667 11.69 24.04 -20.10
CA ASN A 667 12.08 23.87 -21.51
C ASN A 667 11.23 22.81 -22.19
N ALA A 668 10.98 21.66 -21.53
CA ALA A 668 10.10 20.63 -22.02
C ALA A 668 8.65 21.11 -22.21
N LEU A 669 8.11 21.86 -21.23
CA LEU A 669 6.77 22.45 -21.33
C LEU A 669 6.66 23.36 -22.56
N PHE A 670 7.59 24.31 -22.72
CA PHE A 670 7.51 25.29 -23.82
C PHE A 670 7.72 24.64 -25.18
N TYR A 671 8.55 23.61 -25.26
CA TYR A 671 8.66 22.77 -26.46
C TYR A 671 7.32 22.13 -26.84
N LEU A 672 6.62 21.50 -25.89
CA LEU A 672 5.29 20.94 -26.12
C LEU A 672 4.26 22.03 -26.49
N LEU A 673 4.28 23.16 -25.78
CA LEU A 673 3.36 24.27 -26.07
C LEU A 673 3.58 24.87 -27.46
N ASP A 674 4.81 24.89 -27.98
CA ASP A 674 5.11 25.32 -29.36
C ASP A 674 4.49 24.39 -30.38
N GLN A 675 4.69 23.08 -30.26
CA GLN A 675 4.09 22.08 -31.10
C GLN A 675 2.56 22.14 -31.13
N LEU A 676 1.95 22.16 -29.93
CA LEU A 676 0.49 22.18 -29.81
C LEU A 676 -0.14 23.48 -30.29
N ARG A 677 0.60 24.57 -30.25
CA ARG A 677 0.19 25.87 -30.82
C ARG A 677 0.20 25.84 -32.34
N GLU A 678 1.25 25.28 -32.95
CA GLU A 678 1.34 25.13 -34.40
C GLU A 678 0.21 24.27 -34.95
N GLU A 679 -0.20 23.25 -34.20
CA GLU A 679 -1.34 22.38 -34.50
C GLU A 679 -2.71 23.00 -34.16
N GLY A 680 -2.77 24.18 -33.55
CA GLY A 680 -4.01 24.89 -33.25
C GLY A 680 -4.78 24.34 -32.03
N HIS A 681 -4.10 23.66 -31.14
CA HIS A 681 -4.73 23.03 -29.97
C HIS A 681 -4.82 23.93 -28.73
N LYS A 682 -5.90 23.73 -27.96
CA LYS A 682 -6.06 24.29 -26.62
C LYS A 682 -5.48 23.34 -25.58
N VAL A 683 -4.73 23.90 -24.63
CA VAL A 683 -3.96 23.14 -23.65
C VAL A 683 -4.29 23.58 -22.23
N LEU A 684 -4.53 22.61 -21.33
CA LEU A 684 -4.61 22.84 -19.89
C LEU A 684 -3.26 22.50 -19.27
N VAL A 685 -2.70 23.40 -18.49
CA VAL A 685 -1.46 23.18 -17.72
C VAL A 685 -1.79 23.23 -16.25
N PHE A 686 -1.57 22.14 -15.55
CA PHE A 686 -1.83 22.00 -14.13
C PHE A 686 -0.53 21.97 -13.32
N SER A 687 -0.48 22.69 -12.21
CA SER A 687 0.56 22.57 -11.20
C SER A 687 -0.04 22.67 -9.79
N GLN A 688 0.59 21.97 -8.83
CA GLN A 688 0.26 22.15 -7.42
C GLN A 688 0.81 23.47 -6.86
N PHE A 689 1.92 23.96 -7.42
CA PHE A 689 2.58 25.18 -6.96
C PHE A 689 2.05 26.40 -7.73
N VAL A 690 1.28 27.25 -7.04
CA VAL A 690 0.79 28.50 -7.64
C VAL A 690 1.96 29.39 -8.07
N SER A 691 3.04 29.44 -7.27
CA SER A 691 4.27 30.14 -7.62
C SER A 691 4.92 29.63 -8.91
N MET A 692 4.79 28.32 -9.22
CA MET A 692 5.25 27.80 -10.51
C MET A 692 4.40 28.31 -11.67
N LEU A 693 3.07 28.33 -11.49
CA LEU A 693 2.17 28.92 -12.49
C LEU A 693 2.47 30.40 -12.72
N ASP A 694 2.87 31.14 -11.69
CA ASP A 694 3.30 32.53 -11.84
C ASP A 694 4.60 32.65 -12.66
N ILE A 695 5.54 31.72 -12.50
CA ILE A 695 6.78 31.69 -13.33
C ILE A 695 6.42 31.35 -14.80
N ILE A 696 5.56 30.37 -15.04
CA ILE A 696 5.09 30.02 -16.39
C ILE A 696 4.36 31.21 -17.01
N LYS A 697 3.49 31.86 -16.24
CA LYS A 697 2.76 33.06 -16.65
C LYS A 697 3.72 34.18 -17.08
N MET A 698 4.74 34.48 -16.30
CA MET A 698 5.74 35.50 -16.67
C MET A 698 6.41 35.21 -18.01
N ARG A 699 6.74 33.96 -18.28
CA ARG A 699 7.35 33.59 -19.57
C ARG A 699 6.37 33.70 -20.72
N LEU A 700 5.09 33.30 -20.56
CA LEU A 700 4.05 33.47 -21.57
C LEU A 700 3.79 34.96 -21.87
N GLU A 701 3.81 35.84 -20.87
CA GLU A 701 3.71 37.30 -21.02
C GLU A 701 4.87 37.85 -21.83
N VAL A 702 6.11 37.44 -21.55
CA VAL A 702 7.30 37.82 -22.30
C VAL A 702 7.22 37.42 -23.77
N GLU A 703 6.72 36.22 -24.03
CA GLU A 703 6.55 35.69 -25.39
C GLU A 703 5.25 36.18 -26.07
N SER A 704 4.46 37.05 -25.40
CA SER A 704 3.18 37.59 -25.88
C SER A 704 2.18 36.47 -26.31
N ARG A 705 2.17 35.35 -25.63
CA ARG A 705 1.25 34.23 -25.89
C ARG A 705 -0.07 34.43 -25.12
N PRO A 706 -1.22 34.16 -25.76
CA PRO A 706 -2.51 34.23 -25.09
C PRO A 706 -2.62 33.10 -24.05
N PHE A 707 -3.06 33.45 -22.86
CA PHE A 707 -3.32 32.47 -21.79
C PHE A 707 -4.46 32.91 -20.90
N ASN A 708 -5.09 31.96 -20.22
CA ASN A 708 -6.02 32.14 -19.12
C ASN A 708 -5.37 31.66 -17.81
N TYR A 709 -5.80 32.19 -16.67
CA TYR A 709 -5.18 31.89 -15.39
C TYR A 709 -6.23 31.71 -14.28
N LEU A 710 -6.25 30.51 -13.63
CA LEU A 710 -7.21 30.18 -12.61
C LEU A 710 -6.56 29.52 -11.40
N THR A 711 -6.64 30.21 -10.26
CA THR A 711 -6.14 29.73 -8.97
C THR A 711 -7.22 29.89 -7.88
N GLY A 712 -6.86 29.50 -6.64
CA GLY A 712 -7.75 29.71 -5.48
C GLY A 712 -8.15 31.18 -5.25
N GLN A 713 -7.33 32.13 -5.71
CA GLN A 713 -7.54 33.58 -5.52
C GLN A 713 -8.33 34.25 -6.66
N THR A 714 -8.59 33.56 -7.77
CA THR A 714 -9.31 34.12 -8.92
C THR A 714 -10.76 34.43 -8.52
N LYS A 715 -11.14 35.71 -8.63
CA LYS A 715 -12.47 36.21 -8.26
C LYS A 715 -13.51 35.84 -9.31
N ASP A 716 -13.26 36.15 -10.57
CA ASP A 716 -14.14 35.83 -11.70
C ASP A 716 -13.71 34.54 -12.39
N ARG A 717 -14.09 33.41 -11.81
CA ARG A 717 -13.80 32.09 -12.36
C ARG A 717 -14.62 31.79 -13.62
N LYS A 718 -15.88 32.25 -13.64
CA LYS A 718 -16.80 32.00 -14.73
C LYS A 718 -16.35 32.72 -16.00
N GLY A 719 -15.97 34.00 -15.90
CA GLY A 719 -15.46 34.77 -17.00
C GLY A 719 -14.17 34.20 -17.62
N GLU A 720 -13.23 33.73 -16.78
CA GLU A 720 -12.00 33.06 -17.29
C GLU A 720 -12.29 31.76 -18.04
N ILE A 721 -13.24 30.96 -17.57
CA ILE A 721 -13.66 29.73 -18.24
C ILE A 721 -14.37 30.02 -19.55
N GLU A 722 -15.33 30.94 -19.55
CA GLU A 722 -16.07 31.34 -20.77
C GLU A 722 -15.13 31.92 -21.82
N LYS A 723 -14.21 32.77 -21.41
CA LYS A 723 -13.16 33.34 -22.28
C LYS A 723 -12.33 32.24 -22.96
N PHE A 724 -11.87 31.26 -22.18
CA PHE A 724 -11.13 30.11 -22.73
C PHE A 724 -11.98 29.26 -23.67
N GLN A 725 -13.23 29.00 -23.32
CA GLN A 725 -14.12 28.16 -24.14
C GLN A 725 -14.49 28.83 -25.46
N THR A 726 -14.73 30.14 -25.48
CA THR A 726 -15.18 30.89 -26.64
C THR A 726 -14.03 31.29 -27.59
N THR A 727 -12.79 31.40 -27.08
CA THR A 727 -11.61 31.66 -27.90
C THR A 727 -11.48 30.57 -28.98
N LYS A 728 -11.28 30.95 -30.26
CA LYS A 728 -11.10 30.00 -31.35
C LYS A 728 -9.65 29.58 -31.55
N ASP A 729 -8.72 30.44 -31.17
CA ASP A 729 -7.30 30.21 -31.34
C ASP A 729 -6.69 29.27 -30.30
N ALA A 730 -5.53 28.71 -30.62
CA ALA A 730 -4.70 27.97 -29.70
C ALA A 730 -4.41 28.81 -28.44
N SER A 731 -4.77 28.30 -27.29
CA SER A 731 -4.59 29.01 -26.03
C SER A 731 -4.21 28.08 -24.89
N VAL A 732 -3.48 28.63 -23.93
CA VAL A 732 -3.04 27.92 -22.74
C VAL A 732 -3.89 28.33 -21.55
N PHE A 733 -4.39 27.37 -20.78
CA PHE A 733 -5.06 27.63 -19.52
C PHE A 733 -4.22 27.11 -18.37
N LEU A 734 -3.68 28.01 -17.57
CA LEU A 734 -2.91 27.71 -16.36
C LEU A 734 -3.85 27.52 -15.17
N LEU A 735 -3.81 26.35 -14.57
CA LEU A 735 -4.71 25.98 -13.48
C LEU A 735 -3.95 25.42 -12.29
N SER A 736 -4.28 25.88 -11.09
CA SER A 736 -3.80 25.17 -9.90
C SER A 736 -4.61 23.87 -9.71
N LEU A 737 -3.94 22.77 -9.38
CA LEU A 737 -4.58 21.45 -9.18
C LEU A 737 -5.76 21.52 -8.20
N LYS A 738 -5.63 22.27 -7.11
CA LYS A 738 -6.72 22.47 -6.12
C LYS A 738 -7.89 23.28 -6.68
N ALA A 739 -7.65 24.28 -7.50
CA ALA A 739 -8.71 25.13 -8.07
C ALA A 739 -9.37 24.46 -9.29
N GLY A 740 -8.58 23.73 -10.08
CA GLY A 740 -9.05 22.97 -11.24
C GLY A 740 -9.73 21.64 -10.88
N GLY A 741 -9.52 21.16 -9.65
CA GLY A 741 -9.99 19.84 -9.20
C GLY A 741 -11.51 19.72 -8.94
N ALA A 742 -12.31 20.77 -9.02
CA ALA A 742 -13.73 20.69 -8.69
C ALA A 742 -14.63 21.38 -9.73
N GLY A 743 -15.54 20.61 -10.34
CA GLY A 743 -16.74 21.06 -11.05
C GLY A 743 -16.57 21.74 -12.41
N LEU A 744 -15.33 21.99 -12.88
CA LEU A 744 -15.11 22.70 -14.14
C LEU A 744 -15.44 21.81 -15.36
N ASN A 745 -16.02 22.40 -16.39
CA ASN A 745 -16.19 21.75 -17.68
C ASN A 745 -15.27 22.44 -18.71
N LEU A 746 -14.25 21.73 -19.20
CA LEU A 746 -13.21 22.25 -20.09
C LEU A 746 -13.05 21.39 -21.35
N THR A 747 -14.16 20.91 -21.89
CA THR A 747 -14.20 20.01 -23.06
C THR A 747 -13.72 20.65 -24.37
N SER A 748 -13.50 21.97 -24.38
CA SER A 748 -12.88 22.65 -25.53
C SER A 748 -11.37 22.35 -25.68
N ALA A 749 -10.71 21.88 -24.62
CA ALA A 749 -9.34 21.42 -24.68
C ALA A 749 -9.28 19.91 -24.90
N SER A 750 -8.26 19.45 -25.59
CA SER A 750 -7.96 18.02 -25.79
C SER A 750 -6.59 17.61 -25.24
N TYR A 751 -5.78 18.56 -24.82
CA TYR A 751 -4.47 18.34 -24.23
C TYR A 751 -4.41 18.81 -22.80
N VAL A 752 -3.82 17.98 -21.96
CA VAL A 752 -3.61 18.27 -20.52
C VAL A 752 -2.15 18.03 -20.19
N ILE A 753 -1.49 18.99 -19.59
CA ILE A 753 -0.11 18.88 -19.12
C ILE A 753 -0.11 18.98 -17.59
N LEU A 754 0.32 17.91 -16.94
CA LEU A 754 0.60 17.87 -15.51
C LEU A 754 2.07 18.25 -15.34
N TYR A 755 2.34 19.47 -14.89
CA TYR A 755 3.70 20.00 -14.80
C TYR A 755 4.50 19.34 -13.69
N ASP A 756 3.84 19.05 -12.58
CA ASP A 756 4.40 18.35 -11.44
C ASP A 756 3.44 17.25 -10.97
N PRO A 757 3.93 16.05 -10.68
CA PRO A 757 3.09 14.94 -10.25
C PRO A 757 2.51 15.20 -8.86
N TRP A 758 1.26 14.76 -8.63
CA TRP A 758 0.65 14.81 -7.32
C TRP A 758 0.84 13.48 -6.58
N TRP A 759 0.94 13.53 -5.26
CA TRP A 759 1.06 12.33 -4.44
C TRP A 759 -0.09 11.34 -4.63
N ASN A 760 -1.31 11.86 -4.83
CA ASN A 760 -2.52 11.07 -5.04
C ASN A 760 -2.91 11.07 -6.53
N PRO A 761 -2.78 9.94 -7.25
CA PRO A 761 -3.16 9.85 -8.66
C PRO A 761 -4.63 10.19 -8.93
N ALA A 762 -5.52 10.03 -7.92
CA ALA A 762 -6.93 10.38 -8.09
C ALA A 762 -7.15 11.88 -8.36
N VAL A 763 -6.32 12.76 -7.79
CA VAL A 763 -6.39 14.21 -8.03
C VAL A 763 -5.94 14.57 -9.45
N GLU A 764 -4.90 13.90 -9.95
CA GLU A 764 -4.46 14.04 -11.34
C GLU A 764 -5.56 13.57 -12.31
N ASN A 765 -6.15 12.40 -12.02
CA ASN A 765 -7.27 11.88 -12.81
C ASN A 765 -8.45 12.85 -12.80
N GLN A 766 -8.78 13.47 -11.66
CA GLN A 766 -9.79 14.50 -11.58
C GLN A 766 -9.49 15.71 -12.49
N ALA A 767 -8.23 16.14 -12.56
CA ALA A 767 -7.81 17.23 -13.44
C ALA A 767 -7.96 16.86 -14.91
N ILE A 768 -7.52 15.67 -15.31
CA ILE A 768 -7.68 15.18 -16.69
C ILE A 768 -9.17 14.99 -17.05
N ASP A 769 -9.98 14.56 -16.11
CA ASP A 769 -11.42 14.35 -16.29
C ASP A 769 -12.23 15.64 -16.52
N ARG A 770 -11.60 16.82 -16.40
CA ARG A 770 -12.22 18.11 -16.81
C ARG A 770 -12.34 18.22 -18.33
N THR A 771 -11.47 17.59 -19.05
CA THR A 771 -11.50 17.49 -20.54
C THR A 771 -12.13 16.20 -21.01
N HIS A 772 -11.83 15.08 -20.35
CA HIS A 772 -12.31 13.75 -20.70
C HIS A 772 -13.68 13.45 -20.07
N ARG A 773 -14.72 14.09 -20.57
CA ARG A 773 -16.11 13.93 -20.11
C ARG A 773 -17.10 14.01 -21.26
N ILE A 774 -18.37 13.70 -21.00
CA ILE A 774 -19.44 13.75 -22.00
C ILE A 774 -19.46 15.12 -22.67
N GLY A 775 -19.46 15.11 -23.99
CA GLY A 775 -19.35 16.31 -24.83
C GLY A 775 -17.97 16.53 -25.45
N GLN A 776 -16.95 15.78 -25.03
CA GLN A 776 -15.64 15.75 -25.69
C GLN A 776 -15.74 15.03 -27.05
N LYS A 777 -15.26 15.69 -28.10
CA LYS A 777 -15.27 15.15 -29.47
C LYS A 777 -13.89 14.64 -29.92
N ASN A 778 -12.83 15.13 -29.28
CA ASN A 778 -11.44 14.82 -29.64
C ASN A 778 -10.82 13.82 -28.67
N LYS A 779 -9.83 13.07 -29.13
CA LYS A 779 -8.98 12.24 -28.29
C LYS A 779 -8.30 13.12 -27.23
N VAL A 780 -8.32 12.71 -25.98
CA VAL A 780 -7.66 13.44 -24.89
C VAL A 780 -6.27 12.85 -24.65
N ILE A 781 -5.26 13.71 -24.71
CA ILE A 781 -3.86 13.33 -24.43
C ILE A 781 -3.41 14.08 -23.18
N ALA A 782 -2.91 13.33 -22.21
CA ALA A 782 -2.39 13.85 -20.95
C ALA A 782 -0.88 13.59 -20.85
N TYR A 783 -0.09 14.67 -20.83
CA TYR A 783 1.35 14.62 -20.60
C TYR A 783 1.66 14.80 -19.12
N ARG A 784 2.54 13.94 -18.57
CA ARG A 784 3.15 14.14 -17.24
C ARG A 784 4.62 14.49 -17.40
N LEU A 785 5.01 15.68 -16.94
CA LEU A 785 6.40 16.09 -16.90
C LEU A 785 7.07 15.54 -15.65
N LEU A 786 8.07 14.71 -15.84
CA LEU A 786 8.84 14.09 -14.76
C LEU A 786 10.32 14.46 -14.89
N THR A 787 10.99 14.68 -13.77
CA THR A 787 12.43 14.91 -13.76
C THR A 787 13.14 13.57 -13.61
N ARG A 788 14.08 13.26 -14.53
CA ARG A 788 14.91 12.05 -14.48
C ARG A 788 15.77 12.00 -13.23
N ASP A 789 16.06 10.80 -12.75
CA ASP A 789 16.95 10.52 -11.60
C ASP A 789 16.57 11.32 -10.35
N SER A 790 15.29 11.57 -10.17
CA SER A 790 14.75 12.41 -9.09
C SER A 790 13.74 11.71 -8.21
N VAL A 791 13.40 12.36 -7.11
CA VAL A 791 12.31 11.92 -6.22
C VAL A 791 10.98 11.77 -6.96
N GLU A 792 10.73 12.52 -8.05
CA GLU A 792 9.47 12.42 -8.79
C GLU A 792 9.36 11.09 -9.55
N GLU A 793 10.42 10.66 -10.19
CA GLU A 793 10.48 9.38 -10.87
C GLU A 793 10.32 8.21 -9.89
N LYS A 794 11.01 8.25 -8.76
CA LYS A 794 10.92 7.20 -7.72
C LYS A 794 9.55 7.14 -7.07
N ILE A 795 8.94 8.28 -6.81
CA ILE A 795 7.55 8.34 -6.33
C ILE A 795 6.61 7.69 -7.35
N ARG A 796 6.85 7.93 -8.65
CA ARG A 796 6.04 7.35 -9.72
C ARG A 796 6.19 5.84 -9.78
N ILE A 797 7.40 5.31 -9.67
CA ILE A 797 7.67 3.87 -9.59
C ILE A 797 6.91 3.26 -8.40
N LEU A 798 7.02 3.86 -7.22
CA LEU A 798 6.28 3.42 -6.03
C LEU A 798 4.76 3.46 -6.21
N GLN A 799 4.24 4.48 -6.90
CA GLN A 799 2.82 4.56 -7.23
C GLN A 799 2.41 3.38 -8.12
N HIS A 800 3.18 3.03 -9.14
CA HIS A 800 2.88 1.90 -10.03
C HIS A 800 2.97 0.55 -9.28
N GLN A 801 4.01 0.32 -8.50
CA GLN A 801 4.18 -0.91 -7.72
C GLN A 801 3.06 -1.09 -6.67
N LYS A 802 2.67 0.00 -6.03
CA LYS A 802 1.60 0.00 -5.02
C LYS A 802 0.20 0.08 -5.63
N THR A 803 0.01 0.41 -6.91
CA THR A 803 -1.32 0.48 -7.54
C THR A 803 -2.00 -0.90 -7.55
N ALA A 804 -1.30 -2.00 -7.66
CA ALA A 804 -1.84 -3.35 -7.45
C ALA A 804 -2.28 -3.61 -5.98
N LEU A 805 -1.68 -2.89 -5.00
CA LEU A 805 -1.97 -2.97 -3.55
C LEU A 805 -2.68 -1.70 -3.02
N VAL A 806 -2.64 -0.58 -3.74
CA VAL A 806 -2.86 0.81 -3.30
C VAL A 806 -4.01 1.50 -4.02
N THR A 807 -4.89 0.79 -4.67
CA THR A 807 -6.21 1.41 -4.94
C THR A 807 -6.81 2.02 -3.64
N ASN A 808 -6.10 1.93 -2.52
CA ASN A 808 -6.62 2.21 -1.19
C ASN A 808 -5.82 3.15 -0.26
N ILE A 809 -4.66 3.75 -0.57
CA ILE A 809 -3.82 4.28 0.53
C ILE A 809 -3.26 5.71 0.43
N LEU A 810 -3.41 6.52 -0.56
CA LEU A 810 -2.64 7.80 -0.61
C LEU A 810 -3.47 9.08 -0.72
N GLY A 811 -3.60 9.82 0.37
CA GLY A 811 -3.88 11.27 0.43
C GLY A 811 -2.65 12.03 0.91
N ASP A 812 -2.59 13.35 0.67
CA ASP A 812 -1.41 14.21 0.89
C ASP A 812 -0.77 14.09 2.29
N GLU A 813 -1.58 14.06 3.33
CA GLU A 813 -1.10 13.90 4.70
C GLU A 813 -0.86 12.44 5.10
N GLY A 814 -1.41 11.50 4.33
CA GLY A 814 -1.31 10.07 4.58
C GLY A 814 -0.10 9.42 3.92
N PHE A 815 0.47 9.99 2.84
CA PHE A 815 1.61 9.40 2.14
C PHE A 815 2.86 9.38 3.02
N ALA A 816 3.28 10.53 3.52
CA ALA A 816 4.48 10.61 4.33
C ALA A 816 4.35 9.96 5.71
N SER A 817 3.14 9.93 6.29
CA SER A 817 2.89 9.22 7.55
C SER A 817 2.83 7.68 7.40
N ASN A 818 2.75 7.17 6.16
CA ASN A 818 2.70 5.75 5.83
C ASN A 818 3.94 5.25 5.04
N LEU A 819 4.91 6.13 4.78
CA LEU A 819 6.21 5.72 4.25
C LEU A 819 6.98 4.98 5.35
N GLY A 820 7.38 3.73 5.06
CA GLY A 820 8.33 2.99 5.87
C GLY A 820 9.76 3.48 5.66
N VAL A 821 10.68 3.01 6.47
CA VAL A 821 12.12 3.30 6.33
C VAL A 821 12.60 2.91 4.92
N ASP A 822 12.20 1.74 4.44
CA ASP A 822 12.58 1.21 3.12
C ASP A 822 12.08 2.09 1.96
N ASP A 823 10.82 2.55 2.03
CA ASP A 823 10.24 3.46 1.03
C ASP A 823 11.03 4.78 0.95
N LEU A 824 11.43 5.33 2.11
CA LEU A 824 12.21 6.57 2.18
C LEU A 824 13.63 6.38 1.67
N GLN A 825 14.28 5.27 2.00
CA GLN A 825 15.60 4.91 1.49
C GLN A 825 15.56 4.77 -0.03
N PHE A 826 14.51 4.12 -0.58
CA PHE A 826 14.31 4.03 -2.02
C PHE A 826 14.11 5.41 -2.68
N ILE A 827 13.21 6.25 -2.14
CA ILE A 827 12.94 7.60 -2.69
C ILE A 827 14.21 8.46 -2.70
N LEU A 828 15.07 8.32 -1.69
CA LEU A 828 16.25 9.15 -1.48
C LEU A 828 17.57 8.50 -1.90
N SER A 829 17.56 7.27 -2.46
CA SER A 829 18.77 6.63 -3.00
C SER A 829 19.39 7.47 -4.13
N HIS A 830 20.69 7.35 -4.38
CA HIS A 830 21.34 7.87 -5.61
C HIS A 830 20.96 6.96 -6.78
N GLY A 831 20.84 7.52 -7.98
CA GLY A 831 20.39 6.83 -9.17
C GLY A 831 21.10 5.49 -9.43
N GLY A 832 20.27 4.52 -9.82
CA GLY A 832 20.63 3.30 -10.54
C GLY A 832 21.67 2.40 -9.89
N SER A 833 21.23 1.41 -9.12
CA SER A 833 21.90 0.11 -9.12
C SER A 833 21.48 -0.63 -10.39
N ASP A 834 22.43 -1.04 -11.20
CA ASP A 834 22.23 -1.73 -12.49
C ASP A 834 21.62 -3.16 -12.37
N ASP A 835 21.16 -3.57 -11.20
CA ASP A 835 20.78 -4.96 -10.90
C ASP A 835 19.29 -5.20 -10.59
N ASP A 836 18.43 -4.19 -10.58
CA ASP A 836 16.99 -4.45 -10.52
C ASP A 836 16.40 -4.42 -11.94
N GLU A 837 15.88 -5.55 -12.41
CA GLU A 837 15.10 -5.66 -13.65
C GLU A 837 13.90 -4.70 -13.62
N ILE A 838 14.14 -3.48 -14.08
CA ILE A 838 13.10 -2.52 -14.39
C ILE A 838 12.36 -3.03 -15.62
N PRO A 839 11.03 -3.19 -15.61
CA PRO A 839 10.30 -3.48 -16.84
C PRO A 839 10.68 -2.44 -17.90
N PRO A 840 10.91 -2.84 -19.17
CA PRO A 840 11.43 -1.95 -20.19
C PRO A 840 10.58 -0.69 -20.28
N PRO A 841 11.21 0.49 -20.34
CA PRO A 841 10.48 1.74 -20.50
C PRO A 841 9.66 1.69 -21.80
N PRO A 842 8.47 2.32 -21.83
CA PRO A 842 7.73 2.47 -23.06
C PRO A 842 8.61 3.14 -24.14
N PRO A 843 8.39 2.87 -25.44
CA PRO A 843 9.31 3.25 -26.50
C PRO A 843 9.65 4.74 -26.47
N LYS A 844 10.94 5.02 -26.57
CA LYS A 844 11.54 6.36 -26.48
C LYS A 844 10.88 7.31 -27.47
N VAL A 845 10.24 8.34 -26.96
CA VAL A 845 10.02 9.57 -27.72
C VAL A 845 11.37 10.30 -27.79
N ALA A 846 11.75 10.72 -28.98
CA ALA A 846 13.08 11.22 -29.31
C ALA A 846 13.66 12.17 -28.25
N ASP A 847 14.92 11.95 -27.90
CA ASP A 847 15.72 12.88 -27.08
C ASP A 847 15.60 14.30 -27.66
N VAL A 848 15.14 15.22 -26.83
CA VAL A 848 15.13 16.64 -27.16
C VAL A 848 16.56 17.08 -27.34
N GLN A 849 17.07 17.04 -28.54
CA GLN A 849 18.40 17.53 -28.89
C GLN A 849 18.49 19.04 -28.58
N LYS A 850 19.63 19.44 -28.03
CA LYS A 850 20.01 20.83 -27.75
C LYS A 850 19.70 21.74 -28.93
N VAL A 851 18.59 22.47 -28.88
CA VAL A 851 18.37 23.60 -29.77
C VAL A 851 19.03 24.83 -29.14
N THR A 852 20.28 25.04 -29.47
CA THR A 852 21.01 26.28 -29.20
C THR A 852 20.46 27.36 -30.12
N THR A 853 19.41 28.05 -29.72
CA THR A 853 18.91 29.22 -30.44
C THR A 853 19.64 30.48 -30.05
N LYS A 854 20.23 31.15 -31.03
CA LYS A 854 20.80 32.50 -30.96
C LYS A 854 19.72 33.57 -30.67
N LYS A 855 19.12 33.56 -29.46
CA LYS A 855 18.28 34.70 -28.99
C LYS A 855 18.62 35.14 -27.58
N LYS A 856 19.90 35.06 -27.19
CA LYS A 856 20.39 35.44 -25.84
C LYS A 856 20.30 36.93 -25.46
N SER A 857 20.14 37.88 -26.39
CA SER A 857 20.28 39.29 -26.04
C SER A 857 19.00 40.04 -25.67
N THR A 858 17.84 39.58 -26.11
CA THR A 858 16.57 40.28 -25.89
C THR A 858 15.89 39.85 -24.58
N VAL A 859 15.99 38.57 -24.20
CA VAL A 859 15.38 38.01 -22.97
C VAL A 859 16.05 38.57 -21.71
N GLN A 860 17.37 38.81 -21.70
CA GLN A 860 18.09 39.42 -20.56
C GLN A 860 17.67 40.85 -20.24
N LYS A 861 17.31 41.66 -21.24
CA LYS A 861 16.87 43.04 -21.01
C LYS A 861 15.46 43.12 -20.41
N VAL A 862 14.56 42.21 -20.79
CA VAL A 862 13.18 42.18 -20.30
C VAL A 862 13.08 41.55 -18.91
N ALA A 863 13.86 40.50 -18.63
CA ALA A 863 13.95 39.92 -17.30
C ALA A 863 14.50 40.91 -16.23
N LYS A 864 15.46 41.77 -16.62
CA LYS A 864 15.95 42.84 -15.74
C LYS A 864 14.87 43.90 -15.42
N LYS A 865 13.95 44.18 -16.35
CA LYS A 865 12.85 45.13 -16.13
C LYS A 865 11.72 44.53 -15.26
N ALA A 866 11.44 43.24 -15.41
CA ALA A 866 10.45 42.49 -14.59
C ALA A 866 10.92 42.31 -13.14
N ALA A 867 12.19 41.93 -12.92
CA ALA A 867 12.78 41.83 -11.59
C ALA A 867 12.79 43.18 -10.84
N LYS A 868 13.03 44.30 -11.54
CA LYS A 868 12.95 45.64 -10.95
C LYS A 868 11.52 46.04 -10.55
N LYS A 869 10.50 45.54 -11.25
CA LYS A 869 9.08 45.79 -10.94
C LYS A 869 8.59 44.96 -9.73
N VAL A 870 9.10 43.73 -9.56
CA VAL A 870 8.79 42.87 -8.41
C VAL A 870 9.50 43.43 -7.14
N ALA A 871 10.76 43.79 -7.24
CA ALA A 871 11.50 44.41 -6.12
C ALA A 871 10.85 45.73 -5.65
N LYS A 872 10.33 46.54 -6.58
CA LYS A 872 9.63 47.81 -6.26
C LYS A 872 8.23 47.60 -5.65
N LYS A 873 7.60 46.40 -5.89
CA LYS A 873 6.33 46.02 -5.25
C LYS A 873 6.54 45.44 -3.85
N ALA A 874 7.66 44.76 -3.62
CA ALA A 874 8.05 44.26 -2.31
C ALA A 874 8.42 45.42 -1.36
N SER A 875 9.25 46.36 -1.81
CA SER A 875 9.62 47.53 -1.01
C SER A 875 8.44 48.47 -0.69
N LYS A 876 7.38 48.50 -1.50
CA LYS A 876 6.14 49.25 -1.19
C LYS A 876 5.19 48.52 -0.22
N LYS A 877 5.39 47.21 0.03
CA LYS A 877 4.62 46.46 1.00
C LYS A 877 5.21 46.60 2.41
N ASP A 878 6.50 46.70 2.52
CA ASP A 878 7.19 46.90 3.80
C ASP A 878 7.04 48.36 4.32
N SER A 879 7.03 49.36 3.44
CA SER A 879 6.80 50.76 3.83
C SER A 879 5.34 51.10 4.22
N LYS A 880 4.40 50.19 4.05
CA LYS A 880 3.00 50.32 4.51
C LYS A 880 2.71 49.57 5.83
N LYS A 881 3.67 48.81 6.36
CA LYS A 881 3.55 48.16 7.67
C LYS A 881 4.05 49.06 8.80
N ASP A 882 4.97 49.94 8.54
CA ASP A 882 5.56 50.87 9.55
C ASP A 882 4.77 52.19 9.75
N SER A 883 3.64 52.38 9.09
CA SER A 883 2.76 53.57 9.28
C SER A 883 1.42 53.26 9.92
N LYS A 884 1.30 52.12 10.62
CA LYS A 884 0.16 51.78 11.46
C LYS A 884 0.60 50.98 12.71
N SER A 885 1.36 51.66 13.56
CA SER A 885 1.49 51.37 14.99
C SER A 885 1.30 52.62 15.77
#